data_eb8fd3590f2c8ee0f19bcb9de9a7abe0
#
_entry.id   eb8fd3590f2c8ee0f19bcb9de9a7abe0
#
_cell.length_a   1.000
_cell.length_b   1.000
_cell.length_c   1.000
_cell.angle_alpha   90.00
_cell.angle_beta   90.00
_cell.angle_gamma   90.00
#
_symmetry.space_group_name_H-M   'P 1'
#
loop_
_entity.id
_entity.type
_entity.pdbx_description
1 polymer ?
#
loop_
_entity_poly.entity_id
_entity_poly.type
_entity_poly.pdbx_seq_one_letter_code
_entity_poly.pdbx_strand_id
1 'polypeptide(L)'
;MKLMAKRTVNKKNLSEAYVERDLSWMYFNRRILQEATKQQIPLLERLGFLGIYSNNLDEFFRVRMATLSRIAECEDRSVKAEREHARQLIKQITKLNNKYAKEYELAIRDVTQQLRAEHICLLKEDELDEEQQQYVRTFFRQQLSGFVSPVWISAVKQLADETDENIYLAVKMQAEHKKQAEYALIELPVSVCGRFVRLPDKNGNNYLMYLDDVIRFCLPIIFSGLNYDHFEAYAFKFTKDAEMEIDNDLRNGMLQKISKGVKSRRKGDALRVIYDAAMPKDLHKRVMNMLNLDKLDTVLAGGRYHNHKDLMSFPDCGRKDLKYPRWEPLVRPELDSGESLLRLVQKGDRFIHVPYHSFDYYIRLLQEAAIHKEVKSIKTTLYRLAKDSKVVRALICAARNGKKVTVVIELLARFDEASNISWSKKMQDAGIHVIFGVENLKVHSKITHIGMKNGLDIACISTGNFHEGNARVYTDYLLMTAARNVVRDVNSVFTFIEKPYVPVSFKELLVSPNEMKKRFLRLIDNEIKNRQQGKPAYIRVKINHITDTDMVRKLYEASASGVPVDLLVRGNCSLVTGIPGVSDTIRICGIIDRYLEHSRIFIFAAGGEEKCFIGSADWMPRNLDNRVEVVAPVYDPAIKADLARVIDYGLRDTMQGRIVDGRGRNEPWTTDEESPFRSQEELYKYYKEANRLLPLDPAE
;
A
#
# COMPACT_ATOMS: atom_id res chain seq x y z
N MET A 1 42.67 26.59 -19.04
CA MET A 1 41.25 26.98 -18.85
C MET A 1 40.48 26.67 -20.15
N LYS A 2 39.96 25.45 -20.29
CA LYS A 2 39.09 25.07 -21.43
C LYS A 2 37.65 25.23 -20.96
N LEU A 3 36.89 26.07 -21.64
CA LEU A 3 35.45 26.21 -21.45
C LEU A 3 34.78 24.86 -21.57
N MET A 4 34.19 24.36 -20.48
CA MET A 4 33.17 23.30 -20.57
C MET A 4 31.94 23.88 -21.26
N ALA A 5 31.74 23.54 -22.51
CA ALA A 5 30.54 23.85 -23.27
C ALA A 5 29.32 23.40 -22.49
N LYS A 6 28.35 24.28 -22.27
CA LYS A 6 27.01 23.94 -21.81
C LYS A 6 26.45 22.87 -22.76
N ARG A 7 26.46 21.58 -22.32
CA ARG A 7 25.75 20.53 -23.01
C ARG A 7 24.26 20.80 -22.80
N THR A 8 23.64 21.48 -23.74
CA THR A 8 22.18 21.58 -23.85
C THR A 8 21.66 20.17 -24.14
N VAL A 9 20.96 19.59 -23.17
CA VAL A 9 20.30 18.30 -23.34
C VAL A 9 19.31 18.42 -24.51
N ASN A 10 19.48 17.60 -25.52
CA ASN A 10 18.68 17.67 -26.73
C ASN A 10 17.22 17.28 -26.38
N LYS A 11 16.24 18.14 -26.71
CA LYS A 11 14.82 17.95 -26.39
C LYS A 11 14.25 16.59 -26.86
N LYS A 12 14.83 16.02 -27.90
CA LYS A 12 14.44 14.70 -28.43
C LYS A 12 14.88 13.55 -27.50
N ASN A 13 16.04 13.67 -26.83
CA ASN A 13 16.49 12.66 -25.87
C ASN A 13 15.72 12.71 -24.55
N LEU A 14 15.10 13.83 -24.21
CA LEU A 14 14.29 13.99 -23.00
C LEU A 14 12.91 13.35 -23.10
N SER A 15 12.32 13.27 -24.30
CA SER A 15 11.02 12.59 -24.50
C SER A 15 11.16 11.07 -24.45
N GLU A 16 12.32 10.52 -24.81
CA GLU A 16 12.67 9.08 -24.71
C GLU A 16 13.13 8.70 -23.30
N ALA A 17 13.42 9.69 -22.45
CA ALA A 17 13.92 9.54 -21.09
C ALA A 17 12.81 9.54 -20.02
N TYR A 18 11.56 9.34 -20.39
CA TYR A 18 10.43 9.33 -19.46
C TYR A 18 9.58 8.08 -19.65
N VAL A 19 9.33 7.37 -18.55
CA VAL A 19 8.44 6.21 -18.53
C VAL A 19 7.08 6.62 -17.99
N GLU A 20 6.04 6.28 -18.73
CA GLU A 20 4.68 6.47 -18.28
C GLU A 20 4.43 5.80 -16.93
N ARG A 21 3.79 6.54 -16.03
CA ARG A 21 3.54 6.11 -14.65
C ARG A 21 2.90 4.73 -14.56
N ASP A 22 1.91 4.46 -15.41
CA ASP A 22 1.11 3.24 -15.34
C ASP A 22 1.89 2.04 -15.92
N LEU A 23 2.81 2.25 -16.87
CA LEU A 23 3.76 1.23 -17.31
C LEU A 23 4.81 0.94 -16.22
N SER A 24 5.35 1.97 -15.61
CA SER A 24 6.27 1.83 -14.49
C SER A 24 5.64 1.06 -13.32
N TRP A 25 4.33 1.25 -13.10
CA TRP A 25 3.57 0.49 -12.12
C TRP A 25 3.53 -1.01 -12.45
N MET A 26 3.32 -1.38 -13.71
CA MET A 26 3.37 -2.77 -14.16
C MET A 26 4.74 -3.40 -13.89
N TYR A 27 5.82 -2.66 -14.13
CA TYR A 27 7.19 -3.13 -13.83
C TYR A 27 7.42 -3.32 -12.33
N PHE A 28 6.90 -2.43 -11.51
CA PHE A 28 6.91 -2.57 -10.06
C PHE A 28 6.15 -3.82 -9.59
N ASN A 29 4.92 -4.02 -10.05
CA ASN A 29 4.15 -5.17 -9.62
C ASN A 29 4.80 -6.49 -10.05
N ARG A 30 5.48 -6.52 -11.22
CA ARG A 30 6.29 -7.67 -11.64
C ARG A 30 7.43 -7.97 -10.66
N ARG A 31 8.07 -6.96 -10.02
CA ARG A 31 9.09 -7.22 -8.99
C ARG A 31 8.52 -8.03 -7.82
N ILE A 32 7.27 -7.76 -7.44
CA ILE A 32 6.58 -8.56 -6.40
C ILE A 32 6.38 -10.00 -6.85
N LEU A 33 5.97 -10.21 -8.11
CA LEU A 33 5.85 -11.55 -8.67
C LEU A 33 7.21 -12.30 -8.70
N GLN A 34 8.30 -11.59 -8.99
CA GLN A 34 9.64 -12.19 -8.99
C GLN A 34 10.06 -12.67 -7.59
N GLU A 35 9.60 -12.04 -6.50
CA GLU A 35 9.86 -12.55 -5.15
C GLU A 35 9.20 -13.92 -4.90
N ALA A 36 8.02 -14.16 -5.47
CA ALA A 36 7.36 -15.47 -5.38
C ALA A 36 8.12 -16.61 -6.08
N THR A 37 9.06 -16.30 -6.98
CA THR A 37 9.85 -17.29 -7.72
C THR A 37 11.24 -17.58 -7.10
N LYS A 38 11.67 -16.82 -6.09
CA LYS A 38 12.95 -17.01 -5.42
C LYS A 38 12.91 -18.19 -4.44
N GLN A 39 13.78 -19.19 -4.63
CA GLN A 39 13.81 -20.39 -3.77
C GLN A 39 14.29 -20.13 -2.34
N GLN A 40 15.11 -19.06 -2.14
CA GLN A 40 15.58 -18.67 -0.80
C GLN A 40 14.51 -17.98 0.06
N ILE A 41 13.37 -17.65 -0.51
CA ILE A 41 12.22 -17.10 0.23
C ILE A 41 11.38 -18.27 0.77
N PRO A 42 11.00 -18.28 2.07
CA PRO A 42 10.17 -19.32 2.65
C PRO A 42 8.87 -19.51 1.86
N LEU A 43 8.43 -20.76 1.73
CA LEU A 43 7.38 -21.15 0.79
C LEU A 43 6.04 -20.44 1.02
N LEU A 44 5.62 -20.25 2.28
CA LEU A 44 4.37 -19.55 2.61
C LEU A 44 4.47 -18.03 2.38
N GLU A 45 5.67 -17.46 2.44
CA GLU A 45 5.89 -16.05 2.07
C GLU A 45 5.78 -15.88 0.54
N ARG A 46 6.25 -16.85 -0.23
CA ARG A 46 6.10 -16.86 -1.69
C ARG A 46 4.62 -16.86 -2.09
N LEU A 47 3.76 -17.64 -1.38
CA LEU A 47 2.30 -17.56 -1.52
C LEU A 47 1.77 -16.17 -1.19
N GLY A 48 2.27 -15.57 -0.11
CA GLY A 48 1.93 -14.20 0.27
C GLY A 48 2.23 -13.20 -0.84
N PHE A 49 3.40 -13.28 -1.49
CA PHE A 49 3.77 -12.42 -2.63
C PHE A 49 2.87 -12.63 -3.84
N LEU A 50 2.43 -13.86 -4.13
CA LEU A 50 1.44 -14.12 -5.18
C LEU A 50 0.10 -13.44 -4.86
N GLY A 51 -0.32 -13.49 -3.59
CA GLY A 51 -1.51 -12.80 -3.11
C GLY A 51 -1.40 -11.27 -3.24
N ILE A 52 -0.28 -10.69 -2.82
CA ILE A 52 0.00 -9.25 -2.93
C ILE A 52 0.00 -8.80 -4.40
N TYR A 53 0.66 -9.55 -5.29
CA TYR A 53 0.66 -9.26 -6.73
C TYR A 53 -0.77 -9.20 -7.30
N SER A 54 -1.60 -10.18 -6.97
CA SER A 54 -2.99 -10.26 -7.42
C SER A 54 -3.84 -9.11 -6.87
N ASN A 55 -3.73 -8.81 -5.58
CA ASN A 55 -4.46 -7.72 -4.94
C ASN A 55 -4.09 -6.35 -5.53
N ASN A 56 -2.82 -6.11 -5.75
CA ASN A 56 -2.33 -4.88 -6.38
C ASN A 56 -2.86 -4.75 -7.82
N LEU A 57 -2.89 -5.85 -8.56
CA LEU A 57 -3.40 -5.85 -9.94
C LEU A 57 -4.90 -5.53 -9.97
N ASP A 58 -5.68 -6.11 -9.06
CA ASP A 58 -7.12 -5.81 -8.94
C ASP A 58 -7.36 -4.33 -8.63
N GLU A 59 -6.59 -3.73 -7.70
CA GLU A 59 -6.69 -2.31 -7.38
C GLU A 59 -6.29 -1.43 -8.58
N PHE A 60 -5.25 -1.81 -9.32
CA PHE A 60 -4.80 -1.08 -10.51
C PHE A 60 -5.88 -1.06 -11.59
N PHE A 61 -6.51 -2.20 -11.88
CA PHE A 61 -7.60 -2.25 -12.85
C PHE A 61 -8.81 -1.46 -12.39
N ARG A 62 -9.20 -1.60 -11.12
CA ARG A 62 -10.34 -0.89 -10.51
C ARG A 62 -10.23 0.63 -10.57
N VAL A 63 -9.00 1.15 -10.49
CA VAL A 63 -8.76 2.60 -10.39
C VAL A 63 -8.15 3.16 -11.66
N ARG A 64 -7.03 2.60 -12.11
CA ARG A 64 -6.25 3.20 -13.20
C ARG A 64 -6.75 2.82 -14.58
N MET A 65 -7.02 1.54 -14.80
CA MET A 65 -7.60 1.11 -16.07
C MET A 65 -8.99 1.71 -16.28
N ALA A 66 -9.84 1.75 -15.24
CA ALA A 66 -11.14 2.43 -15.31
C ALA A 66 -10.99 3.90 -15.72
N THR A 67 -10.05 4.65 -15.14
CA THR A 67 -9.78 6.04 -15.54
C THR A 67 -9.31 6.13 -17.00
N LEU A 68 -8.38 5.27 -17.42
CA LEU A 68 -7.87 5.26 -18.80
C LEU A 68 -8.97 4.91 -19.80
N SER A 69 -9.86 3.96 -19.48
CA SER A 69 -10.99 3.59 -20.33
C SER A 69 -11.95 4.78 -20.51
N ARG A 70 -12.33 5.47 -19.45
CA ARG A 70 -13.17 6.68 -19.54
C ARG A 70 -12.54 7.78 -20.42
N ILE A 71 -11.21 8.00 -20.30
CA ILE A 71 -10.52 8.97 -21.18
C ILE A 71 -10.53 8.49 -22.63
N ALA A 72 -10.33 7.18 -22.87
CA ALA A 72 -10.32 6.58 -24.21
C ALA A 72 -11.68 6.64 -24.91
N GLU A 73 -12.76 6.74 -24.14
CA GLU A 73 -14.17 6.78 -24.59
C GLU A 73 -14.70 8.19 -24.73
N CYS A 74 -14.06 9.19 -24.10
CA CYS A 74 -14.51 10.57 -24.13
C CYS A 74 -14.68 11.08 -25.57
N GLU A 75 -15.90 11.51 -25.93
CA GLU A 75 -16.22 11.97 -27.29
C GLU A 75 -15.83 13.43 -27.56
N ASP A 76 -15.44 14.17 -26.53
CA ASP A 76 -15.03 15.57 -26.64
C ASP A 76 -13.81 15.70 -27.59
N ARG A 77 -13.96 16.53 -28.58
CA ARG A 77 -12.93 16.78 -29.61
C ARG A 77 -11.72 17.52 -29.05
N SER A 78 -11.89 18.25 -27.94
CA SER A 78 -10.81 19.02 -27.30
C SER A 78 -9.74 18.12 -26.67
N VAL A 79 -10.09 16.88 -26.30
CA VAL A 79 -9.19 15.90 -25.65
C VAL A 79 -8.77 14.76 -26.58
N LYS A 80 -8.72 15.01 -27.90
CA LYS A 80 -8.37 13.97 -28.89
C LYS A 80 -6.99 13.37 -28.67
N ALA A 81 -6.01 14.17 -28.29
CA ALA A 81 -4.63 13.71 -28.05
C ALA A 81 -4.56 12.81 -26.83
N GLU A 82 -5.21 13.20 -25.72
CA GLU A 82 -5.30 12.44 -24.47
C GLU A 82 -6.02 11.11 -24.68
N ARG A 83 -7.08 11.11 -25.45
CA ARG A 83 -7.83 9.91 -25.83
C ARG A 83 -6.97 8.92 -26.61
N GLU A 84 -6.24 9.37 -27.63
CA GLU A 84 -5.37 8.50 -28.41
C GLU A 84 -4.21 7.95 -27.55
N HIS A 85 -3.64 8.82 -26.73
CA HIS A 85 -2.61 8.40 -25.75
C HIS A 85 -3.14 7.33 -24.78
N ALA A 86 -4.34 7.53 -24.21
CA ALA A 86 -4.96 6.54 -23.33
C ALA A 86 -5.19 5.20 -24.04
N ARG A 87 -5.65 5.18 -25.28
CA ARG A 87 -5.81 3.95 -26.08
C ARG A 87 -4.50 3.20 -26.29
N GLN A 88 -3.44 3.93 -26.63
CA GLN A 88 -2.11 3.34 -26.80
C GLN A 88 -1.58 2.75 -25.47
N LEU A 89 -1.78 3.46 -24.37
CA LEU A 89 -1.34 3.02 -23.04
C LEU A 89 -2.13 1.78 -22.59
N ILE A 90 -3.45 1.74 -22.78
CA ILE A 90 -4.27 0.55 -22.51
C ILE A 90 -3.73 -0.67 -23.27
N LYS A 91 -3.41 -0.51 -24.56
CA LYS A 91 -2.86 -1.59 -25.40
C LYS A 91 -1.52 -2.10 -24.86
N GLN A 92 -0.63 -1.20 -24.43
CA GLN A 92 0.66 -1.57 -23.86
C GLN A 92 0.51 -2.27 -22.51
N ILE A 93 -0.34 -1.77 -21.61
CA ILE A 93 -0.64 -2.36 -20.32
C ILE A 93 -1.23 -3.78 -20.50
N THR A 94 -2.20 -3.94 -21.41
CA THR A 94 -2.81 -5.24 -21.70
C THR A 94 -1.77 -6.25 -22.19
N LYS A 95 -0.86 -5.82 -23.07
CA LYS A 95 0.24 -6.69 -23.55
C LYS A 95 1.15 -7.15 -22.42
N LEU A 96 1.53 -6.24 -21.51
CA LEU A 96 2.34 -6.56 -20.33
C LEU A 96 1.58 -7.47 -19.37
N ASN A 97 0.31 -7.18 -19.11
CA ASN A 97 -0.53 -8.00 -18.25
C ASN A 97 -0.63 -9.44 -18.74
N ASN A 98 -0.86 -9.65 -20.03
CA ASN A 98 -0.91 -10.99 -20.63
C ASN A 98 0.43 -11.74 -20.54
N LYS A 99 1.56 -11.02 -20.65
CA LYS A 99 2.87 -11.60 -20.42
C LYS A 99 3.05 -12.05 -18.96
N TYR A 100 2.74 -11.17 -18.02
CA TYR A 100 2.95 -11.43 -16.60
C TYR A 100 1.94 -12.43 -16.01
N ALA A 101 0.75 -12.55 -16.62
CA ALA A 101 -0.21 -13.60 -16.28
C ALA A 101 0.37 -15.01 -16.49
N LYS A 102 1.13 -15.22 -17.58
CA LYS A 102 1.84 -16.50 -17.82
C LYS A 102 2.93 -16.75 -16.77
N GLU A 103 3.70 -15.71 -16.42
CA GLU A 103 4.72 -15.81 -15.36
C GLU A 103 4.06 -16.17 -14.02
N TYR A 104 2.89 -15.59 -13.73
CA TYR A 104 2.10 -15.85 -12.53
C TYR A 104 1.57 -17.30 -12.47
N GLU A 105 1.03 -17.80 -13.58
CA GLU A 105 0.52 -19.18 -13.66
C GLU A 105 1.64 -20.22 -13.43
N LEU A 106 2.85 -19.96 -13.94
CA LEU A 106 4.01 -20.81 -13.69
C LEU A 106 4.41 -20.76 -12.21
N ALA A 107 4.46 -19.57 -11.62
CA ALA A 107 4.84 -19.38 -10.22
C ALA A 107 3.84 -20.05 -9.25
N ILE A 108 2.53 -19.91 -9.48
CA ILE A 108 1.52 -20.52 -8.61
C ILE A 108 1.56 -22.05 -8.71
N ARG A 109 1.82 -22.59 -9.91
CA ARG A 109 1.97 -24.04 -10.14
C ARG A 109 3.18 -24.59 -9.38
N ASP A 110 4.33 -23.92 -9.49
CA ASP A 110 5.56 -24.29 -8.81
C ASP A 110 5.38 -24.27 -7.28
N VAL A 111 4.82 -23.19 -6.74
CA VAL A 111 4.58 -23.06 -5.29
C VAL A 111 3.58 -24.13 -4.80
N THR A 112 2.51 -24.40 -5.56
CA THR A 112 1.54 -25.44 -5.18
C THR A 112 2.17 -26.85 -5.19
N GLN A 113 3.06 -27.14 -6.15
CA GLN A 113 3.78 -28.40 -6.18
C GLN A 113 4.75 -28.53 -4.99
N GLN A 114 5.42 -27.46 -4.62
CA GLN A 114 6.31 -27.46 -3.44
C GLN A 114 5.53 -27.59 -2.12
N LEU A 115 4.34 -26.98 -1.99
CA LEU A 115 3.46 -27.20 -0.83
C LEU A 115 3.13 -28.69 -0.65
N ARG A 116 2.80 -29.38 -1.75
CA ARG A 116 2.53 -30.84 -1.69
C ARG A 116 3.76 -31.65 -1.27
N ALA A 117 4.95 -31.24 -1.68
CA ALA A 117 6.22 -31.86 -1.23
C ALA A 117 6.49 -31.58 0.27
N GLU A 118 6.01 -30.47 0.79
CA GLU A 118 6.07 -30.09 2.21
C GLU A 118 4.86 -30.62 3.02
N HIS A 119 4.16 -31.63 2.50
CA HIS A 119 3.00 -32.25 3.15
C HIS A 119 1.81 -31.30 3.40
N ILE A 120 1.65 -30.27 2.59
CA ILE A 120 0.48 -29.39 2.59
C ILE A 120 -0.26 -29.59 1.27
N CYS A 121 -1.36 -30.31 1.30
CA CYS A 121 -2.10 -30.76 0.12
C CYS A 121 -3.40 -29.97 -0.05
N LEU A 122 -3.51 -29.23 -1.16
CA LEU A 122 -4.79 -28.64 -1.59
C LEU A 122 -5.56 -29.69 -2.42
N LEU A 123 -6.72 -30.10 -1.93
CA LEU A 123 -7.59 -31.07 -2.60
C LEU A 123 -8.76 -30.38 -3.32
N LYS A 124 -9.16 -30.96 -4.43
CA LYS A 124 -10.40 -30.63 -5.13
C LYS A 124 -11.54 -31.54 -4.65
N GLU A 125 -12.78 -31.24 -5.08
CA GLU A 125 -13.97 -31.97 -4.72
C GLU A 125 -13.99 -33.43 -5.17
N ASP A 126 -13.23 -33.76 -6.22
CA ASP A 126 -13.12 -35.12 -6.79
C ASP A 126 -11.92 -35.93 -6.23
N GLU A 127 -11.08 -35.31 -5.41
CA GLU A 127 -9.89 -35.93 -4.82
C GLU A 127 -10.12 -36.41 -3.36
N LEU A 128 -11.33 -36.22 -2.81
CA LEU A 128 -11.64 -36.53 -1.42
C LEU A 128 -11.84 -38.04 -1.19
N ASP A 129 -11.24 -38.61 -0.12
CA ASP A 129 -11.57 -39.93 0.37
C ASP A 129 -12.89 -39.91 1.17
N GLU A 130 -13.41 -41.10 1.54
CA GLU A 130 -14.71 -41.23 2.20
C GLU A 130 -14.80 -40.45 3.53
N GLU A 131 -13.74 -40.47 4.34
CA GLU A 131 -13.67 -39.77 5.61
C GLU A 131 -13.71 -38.25 5.40
N GLN A 132 -12.93 -37.76 4.44
CA GLN A 132 -12.89 -36.33 4.06
C GLN A 132 -14.25 -35.91 3.47
N GLN A 133 -14.88 -36.72 2.63
CA GLN A 133 -16.24 -36.45 2.12
C GLN A 133 -17.24 -36.29 3.26
N GLN A 134 -17.22 -37.22 4.23
CA GLN A 134 -18.13 -37.17 5.39
C GLN A 134 -17.84 -35.91 6.24
N TYR A 135 -16.58 -35.57 6.43
CA TYR A 135 -16.18 -34.33 7.12
C TYR A 135 -16.72 -33.08 6.41
N VAL A 136 -16.52 -32.96 5.08
CA VAL A 136 -17.00 -31.85 4.28
C VAL A 136 -18.51 -31.71 4.34
N ARG A 137 -19.27 -32.82 4.24
CA ARG A 137 -20.74 -32.80 4.40
C ARG A 137 -21.17 -32.28 5.76
N THR A 138 -20.49 -32.74 6.81
CA THR A 138 -20.77 -32.32 8.20
C THR A 138 -20.44 -30.85 8.42
N PHE A 139 -19.28 -30.43 7.99
CA PHE A 139 -18.84 -29.04 8.02
C PHE A 139 -19.81 -28.10 7.30
N PHE A 140 -20.23 -28.50 6.08
CA PHE A 140 -21.19 -27.70 5.32
C PHE A 140 -22.52 -27.57 6.09
N ARG A 141 -23.09 -28.67 6.58
CA ARG A 141 -24.37 -28.63 7.32
C ARG A 141 -24.32 -27.82 8.59
N GLN A 142 -23.21 -27.89 9.33
CA GLN A 142 -23.09 -27.24 10.63
C GLN A 142 -22.67 -25.79 10.54
N GLN A 143 -21.83 -25.42 9.57
CA GLN A 143 -21.20 -24.11 9.55
C GLN A 143 -21.55 -23.25 8.34
N LEU A 144 -21.91 -23.84 7.21
CA LEU A 144 -22.08 -23.09 5.95
C LEU A 144 -23.50 -23.04 5.44
N SER A 145 -24.33 -24.06 5.67
CA SER A 145 -25.65 -24.17 5.04
C SER A 145 -26.57 -22.98 5.26
N GLY A 146 -26.50 -22.36 6.43
CA GLY A 146 -27.26 -21.14 6.75
C GLY A 146 -26.79 -19.84 6.06
N PHE A 147 -25.62 -19.88 5.43
CA PHE A 147 -25.02 -18.72 4.75
C PHE A 147 -24.96 -18.87 3.23
N VAL A 148 -25.37 -20.03 2.71
CA VAL A 148 -25.41 -20.33 1.27
C VAL A 148 -26.84 -20.18 0.78
N SER A 149 -27.09 -19.15 -0.02
CA SER A 149 -28.42 -18.83 -0.57
C SER A 149 -28.35 -18.80 -2.10
N PRO A 150 -28.69 -19.92 -2.79
CA PRO A 150 -28.72 -19.94 -4.24
C PRO A 150 -29.81 -19.02 -4.79
N VAL A 151 -29.49 -18.30 -5.87
CA VAL A 151 -30.43 -17.44 -6.58
C VAL A 151 -30.49 -17.87 -8.04
N TRP A 152 -31.71 -17.97 -8.60
CA TRP A 152 -31.89 -18.28 -10.02
C TRP A 152 -31.35 -17.16 -10.88
N ILE A 153 -30.45 -17.45 -11.85
CA ILE A 153 -29.90 -16.44 -12.74
C ILE A 153 -31.00 -15.69 -13.50
N SER A 154 -32.11 -16.36 -13.83
CA SER A 154 -33.26 -15.76 -14.48
C SER A 154 -34.06 -14.78 -13.60
N ALA A 155 -33.93 -14.87 -12.28
CA ALA A 155 -34.59 -13.98 -11.32
C ALA A 155 -33.74 -12.76 -10.96
N VAL A 156 -32.45 -12.80 -11.21
CA VAL A 156 -31.54 -11.69 -10.95
C VAL A 156 -31.70 -10.62 -12.02
N LYS A 157 -32.31 -9.49 -11.66
CA LYS A 157 -32.47 -8.35 -12.57
C LYS A 157 -31.17 -7.53 -12.69
N GLN A 158 -30.40 -7.44 -11.60
CA GLN A 158 -29.13 -6.76 -11.54
C GLN A 158 -28.36 -7.19 -10.27
N LEU A 159 -27.07 -7.51 -10.40
CA LEU A 159 -26.18 -7.74 -9.24
C LEU A 159 -25.72 -6.42 -8.59
N ALA A 160 -26.55 -5.39 -8.70
CA ALA A 160 -26.18 -4.01 -8.34
C ALA A 160 -25.90 -3.78 -6.85
N ASP A 161 -26.47 -4.59 -5.97
CA ASP A 161 -26.35 -4.40 -4.52
C ASP A 161 -25.23 -5.24 -3.87
N GLU A 162 -24.58 -6.13 -4.63
CA GLU A 162 -23.56 -7.04 -4.15
C GLU A 162 -22.17 -6.38 -4.12
N THR A 163 -21.31 -6.84 -3.22
CA THR A 163 -19.95 -6.30 -3.11
C THR A 163 -19.07 -6.87 -4.23
N ASP A 164 -18.29 -6.03 -4.87
CA ASP A 164 -17.35 -6.37 -5.95
C ASP A 164 -16.10 -7.13 -5.44
N GLU A 165 -16.06 -7.48 -4.16
CA GLU A 165 -14.98 -8.28 -3.55
C GLU A 165 -15.33 -9.77 -3.46
N ASN A 166 -16.59 -10.14 -3.71
CA ASN A 166 -17.09 -11.49 -3.58
C ASN A 166 -16.79 -12.35 -4.82
N ILE A 167 -16.76 -13.63 -4.59
CA ILE A 167 -16.65 -14.65 -5.64
C ILE A 167 -17.98 -15.35 -5.75
N TYR A 168 -18.38 -15.57 -6.99
CA TYR A 168 -19.63 -16.24 -7.32
C TYR A 168 -19.36 -17.53 -8.05
N LEU A 169 -20.17 -18.56 -7.75
CA LEU A 169 -20.28 -19.77 -8.56
C LEU A 169 -21.53 -19.68 -9.42
N ALA A 170 -21.35 -19.70 -10.73
CA ALA A 170 -22.42 -19.92 -11.68
C ALA A 170 -22.61 -21.43 -11.81
N VAL A 171 -23.79 -21.92 -11.41
CA VAL A 171 -24.13 -23.33 -11.36
C VAL A 171 -25.05 -23.65 -12.51
N LYS A 172 -24.71 -24.72 -13.26
CA LYS A 172 -25.55 -25.35 -14.26
C LYS A 172 -26.04 -26.68 -13.71
N MET A 173 -27.34 -26.91 -13.73
CA MET A 173 -27.99 -28.10 -13.23
C MET A 173 -28.81 -28.77 -14.33
N GLN A 174 -28.73 -30.08 -14.40
CA GLN A 174 -29.46 -30.86 -15.38
C GLN A 174 -30.09 -32.08 -14.70
N ALA A 175 -31.30 -32.39 -15.08
CA ALA A 175 -31.98 -33.64 -14.69
C ALA A 175 -31.99 -34.58 -15.88
N GLU A 176 -31.75 -35.87 -15.64
CA GLU A 176 -31.69 -36.93 -16.67
C GLU A 176 -32.91 -36.92 -17.61
N HIS A 177 -34.07 -36.54 -17.07
CA HIS A 177 -35.36 -36.55 -17.81
C HIS A 177 -35.75 -35.17 -18.38
N LYS A 178 -34.94 -34.11 -18.16
CA LYS A 178 -35.24 -32.76 -18.67
C LYS A 178 -34.25 -32.35 -19.75
N LYS A 179 -34.76 -31.92 -20.92
CA LYS A 179 -33.91 -31.42 -22.01
C LYS A 179 -33.28 -30.07 -21.75
N GLN A 180 -33.79 -29.32 -20.80
CA GLN A 180 -33.28 -27.96 -20.51
C GLN A 180 -32.54 -27.92 -19.18
N ALA A 181 -31.36 -27.34 -19.17
CA ALA A 181 -30.61 -27.03 -17.97
C ALA A 181 -31.16 -25.79 -17.25
N GLU A 182 -31.11 -25.80 -15.93
CA GLU A 182 -31.41 -24.66 -15.07
C GLU A 182 -30.11 -24.04 -14.54
N TYR A 183 -30.18 -22.78 -14.15
CA TYR A 183 -28.98 -22.01 -13.84
C TYR A 183 -29.19 -21.22 -12.55
N ALA A 184 -28.29 -21.39 -11.61
CA ALA A 184 -28.28 -20.67 -10.34
C ALA A 184 -26.95 -19.93 -10.12
N LEU A 185 -26.99 -18.98 -9.21
CA LEU A 185 -25.85 -18.22 -8.72
C LEU A 185 -25.69 -18.50 -7.23
N ILE A 186 -24.47 -18.75 -6.78
CA ILE A 186 -24.13 -18.89 -5.37
C ILE A 186 -22.99 -17.90 -5.07
N GLU A 187 -23.21 -17.03 -4.11
CA GLU A 187 -22.13 -16.22 -3.51
C GLU A 187 -21.36 -17.07 -2.51
N LEU A 188 -20.02 -17.04 -2.57
CA LEU A 188 -19.19 -17.75 -1.62
C LEU A 188 -19.13 -17.00 -0.27
N PRO A 189 -19.52 -17.62 0.85
CA PRO A 189 -19.52 -16.99 2.17
C PRO A 189 -18.12 -16.93 2.79
N VAL A 190 -17.16 -16.32 2.09
CA VAL A 190 -15.75 -16.23 2.51
C VAL A 190 -15.59 -15.50 3.84
N SER A 191 -16.48 -14.56 4.16
CA SER A 191 -16.47 -13.81 5.44
C SER A 191 -16.76 -14.67 6.66
N VAL A 192 -17.37 -15.86 6.48
CA VAL A 192 -17.79 -16.76 7.57
C VAL A 192 -16.66 -17.68 8.01
N CYS A 193 -16.00 -18.35 7.06
CA CYS A 193 -14.99 -19.38 7.37
C CYS A 193 -13.64 -19.15 6.68
N GLY A 194 -13.47 -18.01 5.98
CA GLY A 194 -12.30 -17.77 5.16
C GLY A 194 -12.36 -18.53 3.82
N ARG A 195 -11.26 -18.46 3.09
CA ARG A 195 -11.16 -19.05 1.74
C ARG A 195 -10.72 -20.51 1.74
N PHE A 196 -10.00 -20.94 2.79
CA PHE A 196 -9.40 -22.25 2.89
C PHE A 196 -10.01 -23.02 4.06
N VAL A 197 -10.55 -24.17 3.78
CA VAL A 197 -11.11 -25.07 4.77
C VAL A 197 -10.09 -26.15 5.08
N ARG A 198 -9.73 -26.32 6.36
CA ARG A 198 -8.83 -27.37 6.81
C ARG A 198 -9.62 -28.66 6.96
N LEU A 199 -9.14 -29.72 6.33
CA LEU A 199 -9.66 -31.08 6.47
C LEU A 199 -8.88 -31.82 7.57
N PRO A 200 -9.35 -32.98 8.04
CA PRO A 200 -8.62 -33.83 8.97
C PRO A 200 -7.23 -34.20 8.45
N ASP A 201 -6.23 -34.05 9.28
CA ASP A 201 -4.85 -34.45 8.95
C ASP A 201 -4.75 -35.96 8.90
N LYS A 202 -4.01 -36.52 7.92
CA LYS A 202 -3.87 -37.95 7.71
C LYS A 202 -2.49 -38.30 7.19
N ASN A 203 -1.88 -39.37 7.74
CA ASN A 203 -0.57 -39.85 7.30
C ASN A 203 0.53 -38.77 7.28
N GLY A 204 0.52 -37.83 8.22
CA GLY A 204 1.48 -36.73 8.31
C GLY A 204 1.26 -35.60 7.31
N ASN A 205 0.19 -35.65 6.50
CA ASN A 205 -0.16 -34.58 5.57
C ASN A 205 -1.24 -33.69 6.17
N ASN A 206 -1.10 -32.38 5.95
CA ASN A 206 -2.12 -31.37 6.19
C ASN A 206 -2.96 -31.20 4.92
N TYR A 207 -4.25 -31.37 5.03
CA TYR A 207 -5.15 -31.24 3.90
C TYR A 207 -5.96 -29.95 4.00
N LEU A 208 -6.05 -29.25 2.89
CA LEU A 208 -6.81 -28.01 2.74
C LEU A 208 -7.69 -28.12 1.48
N MET A 209 -8.78 -27.40 1.48
CA MET A 209 -9.70 -27.31 0.35
C MET A 209 -10.13 -25.84 0.16
N TYR A 210 -10.22 -25.39 -1.09
CA TYR A 210 -10.86 -24.11 -1.37
C TYR A 210 -12.35 -24.17 -1.01
N LEU A 211 -12.87 -23.10 -0.44
CA LEU A 211 -14.31 -22.98 -0.15
C LEU A 211 -15.18 -23.20 -1.40
N ASP A 212 -14.68 -22.81 -2.59
CA ASP A 212 -15.31 -23.08 -3.89
C ASP A 212 -15.59 -24.57 -4.08
N ASP A 213 -14.60 -25.41 -3.77
CA ASP A 213 -14.69 -26.85 -3.99
C ASP A 213 -15.53 -27.52 -2.89
N VAL A 214 -15.53 -26.97 -1.67
CA VAL A 214 -16.48 -27.37 -0.62
C VAL A 214 -17.92 -27.15 -1.10
N ILE A 215 -18.22 -26.00 -1.68
CA ILE A 215 -19.56 -25.72 -2.22
C ILE A 215 -19.86 -26.60 -3.44
N ARG A 216 -18.88 -26.79 -4.37
CA ARG A 216 -19.06 -27.71 -5.52
C ARG A 216 -19.41 -29.14 -5.08
N PHE A 217 -18.68 -29.66 -4.09
CA PHE A 217 -18.95 -30.97 -3.51
C PHE A 217 -20.34 -31.05 -2.88
N CYS A 218 -20.84 -29.98 -2.30
CA CYS A 218 -22.10 -29.92 -1.60
C CYS A 218 -23.31 -29.51 -2.48
N LEU A 219 -23.14 -29.28 -3.80
CA LEU A 219 -24.24 -28.90 -4.69
C LEU A 219 -25.42 -29.88 -4.65
N PRO A 220 -25.23 -31.22 -4.61
CA PRO A 220 -26.32 -32.14 -4.44
C PRO A 220 -27.10 -31.96 -3.14
N ILE A 221 -26.45 -31.51 -2.07
CA ILE A 221 -27.09 -31.19 -0.78
C ILE A 221 -27.86 -29.88 -0.86
N ILE A 222 -27.23 -28.85 -1.46
CA ILE A 222 -27.81 -27.51 -1.61
C ILE A 222 -29.11 -27.57 -2.40
N PHE A 223 -29.14 -28.38 -3.47
CA PHE A 223 -30.31 -28.52 -4.36
C PHE A 223 -31.12 -29.80 -4.17
N SER A 224 -30.97 -30.46 -3.00
CA SER A 224 -31.57 -31.78 -2.73
C SER A 224 -33.09 -31.84 -2.90
N GLY A 225 -33.81 -30.73 -2.81
CA GLY A 225 -35.26 -30.65 -3.00
C GLY A 225 -35.72 -30.52 -4.46
N LEU A 226 -34.80 -30.48 -5.45
CA LEU A 226 -35.14 -30.06 -6.82
C LEU A 226 -34.96 -31.11 -7.91
N ASN A 227 -34.64 -32.34 -7.59
CA ASN A 227 -34.52 -33.52 -8.52
C ASN A 227 -33.56 -33.22 -9.71
N TYR A 228 -32.36 -32.71 -9.46
CA TYR A 228 -31.28 -32.63 -10.42
C TYR A 228 -30.22 -33.70 -10.13
N ASP A 229 -29.65 -34.29 -11.20
CA ASP A 229 -28.68 -35.38 -11.11
C ASP A 229 -27.27 -34.95 -11.45
N HIS A 230 -27.14 -33.91 -12.26
CA HIS A 230 -25.85 -33.42 -12.72
C HIS A 230 -25.66 -31.94 -12.40
N PHE A 231 -24.49 -31.62 -11.83
CA PHE A 231 -24.12 -30.27 -11.40
C PHE A 231 -22.74 -29.90 -11.94
N GLU A 232 -22.65 -28.72 -12.52
CA GLU A 232 -21.39 -28.06 -12.90
C GLU A 232 -21.38 -26.68 -12.30
N ALA A 233 -20.23 -26.24 -11.74
CA ALA A 233 -20.13 -24.91 -11.17
C ALA A 233 -18.80 -24.23 -11.53
N TYR A 234 -18.88 -23.02 -12.01
CA TYR A 234 -17.77 -22.22 -12.53
C TYR A 234 -17.67 -20.90 -11.80
N ALA A 235 -16.46 -20.59 -11.33
CA ALA A 235 -16.23 -19.36 -10.60
C ALA A 235 -16.15 -18.16 -11.54
N PHE A 236 -16.68 -17.03 -11.08
CA PHE A 236 -16.42 -15.73 -11.67
C PHE A 236 -16.38 -14.65 -10.59
N LYS A 237 -15.72 -13.55 -10.90
CA LYS A 237 -15.78 -12.31 -10.12
C LYS A 237 -15.92 -11.12 -11.04
N PHE A 238 -16.48 -10.05 -10.53
CA PHE A 238 -16.53 -8.77 -11.21
C PHE A 238 -15.99 -7.67 -10.31
N THR A 239 -15.59 -6.57 -10.93
CA THR A 239 -15.04 -5.39 -10.25
C THR A 239 -15.83 -4.18 -10.72
N LYS A 240 -16.34 -3.39 -9.79
CA LYS A 240 -17.07 -2.14 -10.05
C LYS A 240 -16.12 -0.95 -10.07
N ASP A 241 -16.57 0.18 -10.62
CA ASP A 241 -15.84 1.45 -10.51
C ASP A 241 -15.68 1.85 -9.03
N ALA A 242 -14.45 2.10 -8.62
CA ALA A 242 -14.14 2.51 -7.26
C ALA A 242 -14.18 4.03 -7.07
N GLU A 243 -14.43 4.81 -8.12
CA GLU A 243 -14.58 6.25 -7.98
C GLU A 243 -15.90 6.60 -7.32
N MET A 244 -15.81 7.46 -6.34
CA MET A 244 -16.95 7.91 -5.57
C MET A 244 -17.35 9.30 -6.04
N GLU A 245 -18.53 9.43 -6.64
CA GLU A 245 -19.13 10.73 -6.88
C GLU A 245 -19.60 11.33 -5.56
N ILE A 246 -19.01 12.46 -5.20
CA ILE A 246 -19.46 13.23 -4.01
C ILE A 246 -20.51 14.21 -4.50
N ASP A 247 -21.73 14.04 -3.98
CA ASP A 247 -22.83 14.95 -4.20
C ASP A 247 -22.45 16.39 -3.80
N ASN A 248 -22.53 17.32 -4.73
CA ASN A 248 -22.23 18.74 -4.51
C ASN A 248 -23.36 19.50 -3.82
N ASP A 249 -24.38 18.82 -3.29
CA ASP A 249 -25.44 19.46 -2.52
C ASP A 249 -24.87 20.10 -1.23
N LEU A 250 -24.89 21.41 -1.17
CA LEU A 250 -24.41 22.23 -0.08
C LEU A 250 -25.19 22.04 1.26
N ARG A 251 -26.35 21.38 1.20
CA ARG A 251 -27.23 21.17 2.37
C ARG A 251 -26.82 19.99 3.27
N ASN A 252 -26.03 19.07 2.73
CA ASN A 252 -25.60 17.88 3.44
C ASN A 252 -24.20 18.04 4.02
N GLY A 253 -24.01 17.68 5.28
CA GLY A 253 -22.67 17.64 5.88
C GLY A 253 -21.75 16.63 5.21
N MET A 254 -20.42 16.86 5.25
CA MET A 254 -19.40 16.03 4.59
C MET A 254 -19.52 14.54 4.95
N LEU A 255 -19.80 14.20 6.19
CA LEU A 255 -20.03 12.81 6.65
C LEU A 255 -21.22 12.14 5.94
N GLN A 256 -22.33 12.88 5.78
CA GLN A 256 -23.50 12.35 5.10
C GLN A 256 -23.26 12.18 3.62
N LYS A 257 -22.56 13.13 2.97
CA LYS A 257 -22.17 13.05 1.56
C LYS A 257 -21.31 11.81 1.28
N ILE A 258 -20.27 11.59 2.10
CA ILE A 258 -19.38 10.44 1.95
C ILE A 258 -20.11 9.13 2.25
N SER A 259 -20.95 9.09 3.30
CA SER A 259 -21.78 7.91 3.59
C SER A 259 -22.73 7.57 2.46
N LYS A 260 -23.34 8.58 1.81
CA LYS A 260 -24.20 8.42 0.61
C LYS A 260 -23.37 7.97 -0.60
N GLY A 261 -22.19 8.56 -0.83
CA GLY A 261 -21.26 8.17 -1.88
C GLY A 261 -20.76 6.73 -1.75
N VAL A 262 -20.44 6.27 -0.52
CA VAL A 262 -20.09 4.86 -0.25
C VAL A 262 -21.23 3.91 -0.60
N LYS A 263 -22.49 4.27 -0.28
CA LYS A 263 -23.66 3.49 -0.67
C LYS A 263 -23.90 3.51 -2.18
N SER A 264 -23.71 4.66 -2.84
CA SER A 264 -23.85 4.79 -4.30
C SER A 264 -22.81 3.96 -5.06
N ARG A 265 -21.57 3.92 -4.60
CA ARG A 265 -20.49 3.08 -5.18
C ARG A 265 -20.85 1.59 -5.22
N ARG A 266 -21.62 1.09 -4.24
CA ARG A 266 -22.10 -0.30 -4.22
C ARG A 266 -23.08 -0.62 -5.36
N LYS A 267 -23.68 0.40 -5.99
CA LYS A 267 -24.65 0.28 -7.07
C LYS A 267 -24.06 0.50 -8.47
N GLY A 268 -22.75 0.76 -8.57
CA GLY A 268 -22.05 0.98 -9.85
C GLY A 268 -22.09 -0.25 -10.75
N ASP A 269 -21.99 -0.03 -12.08
CA ASP A 269 -21.93 -1.09 -13.07
C ASP A 269 -20.59 -1.86 -13.01
N ALA A 270 -20.57 -3.10 -13.47
CA ALA A 270 -19.37 -3.91 -13.53
C ALA A 270 -18.46 -3.42 -14.65
N LEU A 271 -17.19 -3.11 -14.33
CA LEU A 271 -16.18 -2.66 -15.30
C LEU A 271 -15.26 -3.76 -15.79
N ARG A 272 -15.11 -4.81 -15.01
CA ARG A 272 -14.23 -5.94 -15.29
C ARG A 272 -14.83 -7.21 -14.76
N VAL A 273 -14.82 -8.25 -15.58
CA VAL A 273 -15.25 -9.59 -15.21
C VAL A 273 -14.12 -10.57 -15.49
N ILE A 274 -13.82 -11.43 -14.54
CA ILE A 274 -12.94 -12.60 -14.73
C ILE A 274 -13.78 -13.83 -14.47
N TYR A 275 -13.77 -14.76 -15.41
CA TYR A 275 -14.55 -16.01 -15.33
C TYR A 275 -13.69 -17.22 -15.63
N ASP A 276 -14.08 -18.37 -15.11
CA ASP A 276 -13.42 -19.65 -15.38
C ASP A 276 -13.50 -19.95 -16.90
N ALA A 277 -12.35 -20.10 -17.56
CA ALA A 277 -12.26 -20.37 -18.99
C ALA A 277 -12.96 -21.69 -19.40
N ALA A 278 -13.15 -22.61 -18.46
CA ALA A 278 -13.88 -23.86 -18.70
C ALA A 278 -15.42 -23.67 -18.69
N MET A 279 -15.93 -22.49 -18.35
CA MET A 279 -17.37 -22.21 -18.29
C MET A 279 -18.03 -22.43 -19.64
N PRO A 280 -19.11 -23.26 -19.75
CA PRO A 280 -19.84 -23.52 -21.00
C PRO A 280 -20.41 -22.22 -21.59
N LYS A 281 -20.46 -22.15 -22.91
CA LYS A 281 -20.91 -20.96 -23.66
C LYS A 281 -22.33 -20.51 -23.31
N ASP A 282 -23.25 -21.44 -23.05
CA ASP A 282 -24.63 -21.17 -22.66
C ASP A 282 -24.70 -20.47 -21.30
N LEU A 283 -23.96 -20.99 -20.30
CA LEU A 283 -23.86 -20.39 -18.98
C LEU A 283 -23.12 -19.03 -19.02
N HIS A 284 -21.98 -18.96 -19.74
CA HIS A 284 -21.22 -17.73 -19.92
C HIS A 284 -22.11 -16.60 -20.48
N LYS A 285 -22.89 -16.88 -21.54
CA LYS A 285 -23.80 -15.88 -22.12
C LYS A 285 -24.83 -15.37 -21.10
N ARG A 286 -25.36 -16.24 -20.24
CA ARG A 286 -26.33 -15.86 -19.21
C ARG A 286 -25.71 -14.99 -18.12
N VAL A 287 -24.50 -15.35 -17.67
CA VAL A 287 -23.75 -14.54 -16.68
C VAL A 287 -23.41 -13.17 -17.23
N MET A 288 -22.92 -13.08 -18.47
CA MET A 288 -22.59 -11.78 -19.09
C MET A 288 -23.84 -10.90 -19.27
N ASN A 289 -24.96 -11.47 -19.69
CA ASN A 289 -26.22 -10.74 -19.81
C ASN A 289 -26.75 -10.24 -18.44
N MET A 290 -26.60 -11.05 -17.38
CA MET A 290 -26.99 -10.68 -16.01
C MET A 290 -26.15 -9.50 -15.47
N LEU A 291 -24.87 -9.43 -15.84
CA LEU A 291 -23.96 -8.36 -15.42
C LEU A 291 -24.15 -7.07 -16.22
N ASN A 292 -24.96 -7.09 -17.27
CA ASN A 292 -25.29 -5.94 -18.13
C ASN A 292 -24.03 -5.20 -18.63
N LEU A 293 -23.06 -5.96 -19.14
CA LEU A 293 -21.77 -5.43 -19.58
C LEU A 293 -21.87 -4.67 -20.89
N ASP A 294 -21.21 -3.53 -20.95
CA ASP A 294 -21.03 -2.74 -22.17
C ASP A 294 -19.90 -3.28 -23.06
N LYS A 295 -19.85 -2.84 -24.32
CA LYS A 295 -18.81 -3.27 -25.29
C LYS A 295 -17.37 -2.94 -24.88
N LEU A 296 -17.22 -2.09 -23.89
CA LEU A 296 -15.95 -1.49 -23.44
C LEU A 296 -15.46 -2.14 -22.14
N ASP A 297 -16.31 -2.92 -21.49
CA ASP A 297 -15.96 -3.62 -20.26
C ASP A 297 -14.95 -4.75 -20.52
N THR A 298 -14.05 -4.91 -19.59
CA THR A 298 -12.98 -5.92 -19.71
C THR A 298 -13.47 -7.27 -19.26
N VAL A 299 -13.70 -8.19 -20.20
CA VAL A 299 -14.05 -9.58 -19.93
C VAL A 299 -12.81 -10.47 -20.14
N LEU A 300 -12.37 -11.18 -19.12
CA LEU A 300 -11.16 -11.99 -19.14
C LEU A 300 -11.46 -13.44 -18.76
N ALA A 301 -11.01 -14.36 -19.61
CA ALA A 301 -10.96 -15.78 -19.25
C ALA A 301 -9.81 -16.01 -18.26
N GLY A 302 -10.08 -16.64 -17.15
CA GLY A 302 -9.14 -16.95 -16.08
C GLY A 302 -9.10 -18.45 -15.74
N GLY A 303 -8.44 -18.80 -14.66
CA GLY A 303 -8.41 -20.15 -14.13
C GLY A 303 -9.66 -20.51 -13.32
N ARG A 304 -9.65 -21.69 -12.71
CA ARG A 304 -10.73 -22.24 -11.87
C ARG A 304 -10.99 -21.40 -10.61
N TYR A 305 -9.95 -20.82 -10.04
CA TYR A 305 -10.03 -20.01 -8.82
C TYR A 305 -9.75 -18.54 -9.12
N HIS A 306 -10.48 -17.67 -8.45
CA HIS A 306 -10.30 -16.23 -8.54
C HIS A 306 -9.97 -15.65 -7.17
N ASN A 307 -9.70 -14.34 -7.12
CA ASN A 307 -9.43 -13.62 -5.89
C ASN A 307 -8.19 -14.14 -5.14
N HIS A 308 -7.10 -14.33 -5.87
CA HIS A 308 -5.85 -14.87 -5.31
C HIS A 308 -5.24 -13.99 -4.19
N LYS A 309 -5.79 -12.80 -3.91
CA LYS A 309 -5.44 -12.03 -2.69
C LYS A 309 -5.61 -12.85 -1.42
N ASP A 310 -6.51 -13.85 -1.44
CA ASP A 310 -6.79 -14.72 -0.31
C ASP A 310 -5.59 -15.62 0.06
N LEU A 311 -4.61 -15.79 -0.85
CA LEU A 311 -3.34 -16.49 -0.56
C LEU A 311 -2.52 -15.79 0.54
N MET A 312 -2.74 -14.48 0.78
CA MET A 312 -2.13 -13.77 1.93
C MET A 312 -2.61 -14.30 3.28
N SER A 313 -3.79 -14.95 3.31
CA SER A 313 -4.40 -15.55 4.49
C SER A 313 -4.30 -17.08 4.49
N PHE A 314 -3.40 -17.64 3.67
CA PHE A 314 -3.23 -19.08 3.59
C PHE A 314 -2.83 -19.67 4.96
N PRO A 315 -3.50 -20.74 5.44
CA PRO A 315 -3.20 -21.35 6.73
C PRO A 315 -1.76 -21.89 6.76
N ASP A 316 -1.05 -21.63 7.85
CA ASP A 316 0.34 -22.12 8.00
C ASP A 316 0.44 -23.61 8.42
N CYS A 317 -0.66 -24.23 8.79
CA CYS A 317 -0.72 -25.62 9.19
C CYS A 317 0.30 -25.99 10.31
N GLY A 318 0.73 -24.99 11.11
CA GLY A 318 1.75 -25.18 12.14
C GLY A 318 3.19 -25.16 11.62
N ARG A 319 3.41 -25.01 10.31
CA ARG A 319 4.72 -25.02 9.61
C ARG A 319 5.37 -23.62 9.66
N LYS A 320 5.82 -23.23 10.87
CA LYS A 320 6.52 -21.95 11.09
C LYS A 320 7.87 -21.87 10.34
N ASP A 321 8.46 -23.01 10.04
CA ASP A 321 9.67 -23.16 9.24
C ASP A 321 9.50 -22.69 7.80
N LEU A 322 8.28 -22.69 7.25
CA LEU A 322 7.94 -22.21 5.91
C LEU A 322 7.58 -20.71 5.87
N LYS A 323 7.80 -19.99 6.98
CA LYS A 323 7.64 -18.53 7.10
C LYS A 323 8.94 -17.86 7.55
N TYR A 324 9.04 -16.56 7.34
CA TYR A 324 10.10 -15.79 7.97
C TYR A 324 10.03 -15.88 9.49
N PRO A 325 11.17 -16.05 10.19
CA PRO A 325 11.20 -15.94 11.64
C PRO A 325 10.63 -14.59 12.07
N ARG A 326 9.73 -14.60 13.06
CA ARG A 326 9.17 -13.35 13.57
C ARG A 326 10.27 -12.58 14.30
N TRP A 327 10.46 -11.31 13.93
CA TRP A 327 11.29 -10.40 14.68
C TRP A 327 10.42 -9.61 15.66
N GLU A 328 10.81 -9.64 16.92
CA GLU A 328 10.18 -8.78 17.92
C GLU A 328 10.76 -7.37 17.80
N PRO A 329 9.90 -6.33 17.91
CA PRO A 329 10.39 -4.95 17.92
C PRO A 329 11.39 -4.72 19.04
N LEU A 330 12.53 -4.12 18.69
CA LEU A 330 13.61 -3.84 19.63
C LEU A 330 13.21 -2.67 20.54
N VAL A 331 13.64 -2.77 21.79
CA VAL A 331 13.52 -1.67 22.75
C VAL A 331 14.51 -0.56 22.42
N ARG A 332 14.24 0.65 22.90
CA ARG A 332 15.12 1.79 22.86
C ARG A 332 15.44 2.15 24.31
N PRO A 333 16.60 1.74 24.88
CA PRO A 333 16.91 1.92 26.30
C PRO A 333 16.72 3.34 26.79
N GLU A 334 17.09 4.34 25.96
CA GLU A 334 16.90 5.76 26.27
C GLU A 334 15.43 6.19 26.38
N LEU A 335 14.49 5.45 25.78
CA LEU A 335 13.05 5.69 25.87
C LEU A 335 12.37 4.83 26.95
N ASP A 336 13.09 3.85 27.50
CA ASP A 336 12.62 2.95 28.57
C ASP A 336 13.31 3.22 29.93
N SER A 337 14.02 4.34 30.04
CA SER A 337 14.73 4.79 31.25
C SER A 337 13.83 5.09 32.47
N GLY A 338 12.50 4.95 32.34
CA GLY A 338 11.55 5.36 33.39
C GLY A 338 11.31 6.87 33.47
N GLU A 339 12.07 7.68 32.75
CA GLU A 339 11.85 9.11 32.65
C GLU A 339 10.63 9.43 31.75
N SER A 340 9.99 10.57 31.99
CA SER A 340 8.92 11.13 31.17
C SER A 340 9.36 11.26 29.70
N LEU A 341 8.62 10.66 28.76
CA LEU A 341 8.89 10.79 27.33
C LEU A 341 8.77 12.26 26.86
N LEU A 342 7.83 13.01 27.43
CA LEU A 342 7.71 14.45 27.14
C LEU A 342 8.99 15.19 27.51
N ARG A 343 9.59 14.90 28.68
CA ARG A 343 10.84 15.52 29.11
C ARG A 343 12.03 15.05 28.26
N LEU A 344 12.10 13.76 27.92
CA LEU A 344 13.17 13.24 27.06
C LEU A 344 13.18 13.94 25.69
N VAL A 345 12.01 14.18 25.08
CA VAL A 345 11.90 14.90 23.80
C VAL A 345 12.26 16.38 23.96
N GLN A 346 11.93 17.00 25.10
CA GLN A 346 12.32 18.38 25.37
C GLN A 346 13.84 18.56 25.56
N LYS A 347 14.55 17.53 26.02
CA LYS A 347 16.02 17.52 26.14
C LYS A 347 16.75 17.36 24.80
N GLY A 348 16.10 16.77 23.78
CA GLY A 348 16.68 16.56 22.46
C GLY A 348 15.77 15.69 21.57
N ASP A 349 16.04 15.69 20.29
CA ASP A 349 15.26 14.90 19.33
C ASP A 349 15.32 13.41 19.66
N ARG A 350 14.20 12.72 19.46
CA ARG A 350 14.07 11.27 19.59
C ARG A 350 13.45 10.72 18.33
N PHE A 351 13.79 9.48 18.00
CA PHE A 351 13.18 8.81 16.85
C PHE A 351 12.91 7.33 17.13
N ILE A 352 11.99 6.79 16.38
CA ILE A 352 11.81 5.35 16.23
C ILE A 352 11.77 5.01 14.74
N HIS A 353 12.35 3.85 14.38
CA HIS A 353 12.27 3.26 13.05
C HIS A 353 11.48 1.97 13.14
N VAL A 354 10.18 2.04 12.83
CA VAL A 354 9.31 0.86 12.80
C VAL A 354 9.55 0.06 11.51
N PRO A 355 9.35 -1.26 11.52
CA PRO A 355 8.96 -2.13 12.61
C PRO A 355 10.12 -2.64 13.47
N TYR A 356 11.35 -2.15 13.22
CA TYR A 356 12.54 -2.53 14.01
C TYR A 356 12.41 -2.12 15.49
N HIS A 357 11.87 -0.92 15.73
CA HIS A 357 11.53 -0.42 17.07
C HIS A 357 10.02 -0.48 17.30
N SER A 358 9.60 -0.55 18.57
CA SER A 358 8.19 -0.58 18.92
C SER A 358 7.49 0.75 18.63
N PHE A 359 6.30 0.68 18.00
CA PHE A 359 5.41 1.82 17.84
C PHE A 359 4.76 2.26 19.16
N ASP A 360 4.81 1.41 20.20
CA ASP A 360 4.23 1.70 21.51
C ASP A 360 4.87 2.93 22.19
N TYR A 361 6.08 3.34 21.81
CA TYR A 361 6.68 4.60 22.29
C TYR A 361 5.84 5.83 21.92
N TYR A 362 5.30 5.86 20.69
CA TYR A 362 4.39 6.94 20.29
C TYR A 362 3.07 6.88 21.06
N ILE A 363 2.53 5.69 21.27
CA ILE A 363 1.29 5.49 22.04
C ILE A 363 1.52 5.94 23.48
N ARG A 364 2.63 5.55 24.12
CA ARG A 364 3.01 5.98 25.47
C ARG A 364 3.16 7.50 25.58
N LEU A 365 3.79 8.14 24.60
CA LEU A 365 3.89 9.60 24.55
C LEU A 365 2.50 10.27 24.55
N LEU A 366 1.55 9.76 23.78
CA LEU A 366 0.19 10.26 23.76
C LEU A 366 -0.57 9.98 25.06
N GLN A 367 -0.38 8.81 25.66
CA GLN A 367 -0.98 8.44 26.95
C GLN A 367 -0.43 9.34 28.08
N GLU A 368 0.86 9.59 28.09
CA GLU A 368 1.49 10.53 29.04
C GLU A 368 0.92 11.94 28.81
N ALA A 369 0.88 12.42 27.56
CA ALA A 369 0.30 13.72 27.22
C ALA A 369 -1.17 13.84 27.63
N ALA A 370 -1.93 12.75 27.61
CA ALA A 370 -3.34 12.73 28.00
C ALA A 370 -3.55 13.07 29.49
N ILE A 371 -2.63 12.67 30.36
CA ILE A 371 -2.74 12.85 31.83
C ILE A 371 -1.84 13.96 32.37
N HIS A 372 -0.80 14.36 31.66
CA HIS A 372 0.18 15.32 32.13
C HIS A 372 -0.42 16.70 32.35
N LYS A 373 -0.23 17.29 33.53
CA LYS A 373 -0.87 18.56 33.94
C LYS A 373 -0.44 19.78 33.10
N GLU A 374 0.79 19.75 32.59
CA GLU A 374 1.34 20.84 31.76
C GLU A 374 0.88 20.77 30.29
N VAL A 375 0.32 19.67 29.84
CA VAL A 375 -0.25 19.56 28.49
C VAL A 375 -1.60 20.29 28.45
N LYS A 376 -1.76 21.23 27.52
CA LYS A 376 -3.01 21.98 27.29
C LYS A 376 -3.79 21.50 26.08
N SER A 377 -3.07 21.02 25.03
CA SER A 377 -3.72 20.62 23.78
C SER A 377 -2.94 19.54 23.04
N ILE A 378 -3.65 18.73 22.25
CA ILE A 378 -3.10 17.78 21.30
C ILE A 378 -3.80 17.95 19.96
N LYS A 379 -3.02 18.15 18.89
CA LYS A 379 -3.52 18.16 17.51
C LYS A 379 -2.83 17.04 16.73
N THR A 380 -3.57 16.29 15.94
CA THR A 380 -2.98 15.20 15.12
C THR A 380 -3.72 14.99 13.81
N THR A 381 -3.02 14.48 12.79
CA THR A 381 -3.61 14.06 11.53
C THR A 381 -3.71 12.53 11.50
N LEU A 382 -4.85 11.98 11.08
CA LEU A 382 -5.10 10.55 10.98
C LEU A 382 -5.63 10.23 9.59
N TYR A 383 -4.93 9.36 8.86
CA TYR A 383 -5.33 8.98 7.51
C TYR A 383 -6.06 7.63 7.49
N ARG A 384 -5.51 6.62 8.15
CA ARG A 384 -6.08 5.28 8.35
C ARG A 384 -6.05 4.93 9.82
N LEU A 385 -7.12 4.31 10.31
CA LEU A 385 -7.28 3.92 11.70
C LEU A 385 -7.41 2.41 11.84
N ALA A 386 -6.70 1.84 12.80
CA ALA A 386 -6.87 0.44 13.17
C ALA A 386 -8.28 0.21 13.74
N LYS A 387 -8.82 -1.00 13.58
CA LYS A 387 -10.15 -1.38 14.10
C LYS A 387 -10.26 -1.10 15.60
N ASP A 388 -9.19 -1.39 16.36
CA ASP A 388 -9.06 -1.14 17.80
C ASP A 388 -7.88 -0.20 18.09
N SER A 389 -7.93 1.04 17.55
CA SER A 389 -6.80 1.98 17.63
C SER A 389 -6.50 2.43 19.06
N LYS A 390 -5.31 2.12 19.54
CA LYS A 390 -4.75 2.62 20.82
C LYS A 390 -4.48 4.13 20.75
N VAL A 391 -4.10 4.63 19.57
CA VAL A 391 -3.90 6.07 19.31
C VAL A 391 -5.20 6.83 19.58
N VAL A 392 -6.32 6.40 18.99
CA VAL A 392 -7.61 7.05 19.22
C VAL A 392 -8.06 6.94 20.68
N ARG A 393 -7.81 5.82 21.33
CA ARG A 393 -8.11 5.64 22.77
C ARG A 393 -7.33 6.64 23.63
N ALA A 394 -6.05 6.88 23.33
CA ALA A 394 -5.24 7.88 24.04
C ALA A 394 -5.76 9.31 23.82
N LEU A 395 -6.21 9.65 22.61
CA LEU A 395 -6.81 10.96 22.30
C LEU A 395 -8.16 11.18 23.01
N ILE A 396 -9.01 10.15 23.08
CA ILE A 396 -10.24 10.18 23.85
C ILE A 396 -9.95 10.37 25.36
N CYS A 397 -8.93 9.67 25.87
CA CYS A 397 -8.48 9.85 27.26
C CYS A 397 -8.04 11.30 27.50
N ALA A 398 -7.28 11.90 26.59
CA ALA A 398 -6.85 13.29 26.68
C ALA A 398 -8.04 14.26 26.74
N ALA A 399 -9.04 14.09 25.86
CA ALA A 399 -10.24 14.93 25.85
C ALA A 399 -11.02 14.82 27.16
N ARG A 400 -11.19 13.59 27.69
CA ARG A 400 -11.85 13.35 28.99
C ARG A 400 -11.08 13.96 30.17
N ASN A 401 -9.76 14.10 30.06
CA ASN A 401 -8.91 14.80 31.04
C ASN A 401 -8.86 16.32 30.80
N GLY A 402 -9.80 16.88 30.02
CA GLY A 402 -9.94 18.33 29.81
C GLY A 402 -8.91 18.94 28.86
N LYS A 403 -8.15 18.14 28.08
CA LYS A 403 -7.23 18.66 27.07
C LYS A 403 -8.02 19.08 25.83
N LYS A 404 -7.61 20.18 25.18
CA LYS A 404 -8.16 20.56 23.87
C LYS A 404 -7.58 19.63 22.81
N VAL A 405 -8.39 18.69 22.31
CA VAL A 405 -7.97 17.73 21.30
C VAL A 405 -8.58 18.09 19.94
N THR A 406 -7.73 18.21 18.92
CA THR A 406 -8.15 18.40 17.52
C THR A 406 -7.58 17.27 16.66
N VAL A 407 -8.44 16.61 15.91
CA VAL A 407 -8.07 15.51 15.02
C VAL A 407 -8.50 15.82 13.60
N VAL A 408 -7.55 15.82 12.69
CA VAL A 408 -7.83 15.92 11.26
C VAL A 408 -7.93 14.52 10.68
N ILE A 409 -9.08 14.14 10.14
CA ILE A 409 -9.30 12.82 9.53
C ILE A 409 -9.51 12.97 8.04
N GLU A 410 -8.80 12.11 7.27
CA GLU A 410 -9.08 11.94 5.85
C GLU A 410 -10.17 10.87 5.65
N LEU A 411 -11.40 11.31 5.43
CA LEU A 411 -12.54 10.42 5.22
C LEU A 411 -12.48 9.66 3.89
N LEU A 412 -11.79 10.24 2.89
CA LEU A 412 -11.64 9.67 1.55
C LEU A 412 -10.42 8.72 1.45
N ALA A 413 -9.99 8.14 2.58
CA ALA A 413 -9.01 7.06 2.56
C ALA A 413 -9.66 5.83 1.94
N ARG A 414 -9.29 5.52 0.68
CA ARG A 414 -9.90 4.43 -0.09
C ARG A 414 -9.91 3.12 0.71
N PHE A 415 -11.07 2.46 0.74
CA PHE A 415 -11.36 1.18 1.41
C PHE A 415 -11.40 1.23 2.95
N ASP A 416 -11.10 2.38 3.59
CA ASP A 416 -11.17 2.55 5.05
C ASP A 416 -12.27 3.55 5.48
N GLU A 417 -13.11 4.00 4.55
CA GLU A 417 -14.10 5.06 4.77
C GLU A 417 -15.06 4.71 5.92
N ALA A 418 -15.56 3.47 5.95
CA ALA A 418 -16.52 3.03 6.99
C ALA A 418 -15.89 3.04 8.39
N SER A 419 -14.63 2.60 8.51
CA SER A 419 -13.87 2.62 9.77
C SER A 419 -13.64 4.05 10.23
N ASN A 420 -13.19 4.92 9.34
CA ASN A 420 -12.92 6.32 9.64
C ASN A 420 -14.19 7.07 10.05
N ILE A 421 -15.34 6.80 9.41
CA ILE A 421 -16.65 7.36 9.81
C ILE A 421 -17.02 6.92 11.23
N SER A 422 -16.89 5.62 11.54
CA SER A 422 -17.24 5.08 12.88
C SER A 422 -16.39 5.72 13.98
N TRP A 423 -15.07 5.82 13.78
CA TRP A 423 -14.18 6.45 14.75
C TRP A 423 -14.40 7.95 14.88
N SER A 424 -14.71 8.64 13.76
CA SER A 424 -15.03 10.09 13.80
C SER A 424 -16.18 10.38 14.75
N LYS A 425 -17.26 9.60 14.68
CA LYS A 425 -18.41 9.73 15.56
C LYS A 425 -18.02 9.53 17.03
N LYS A 426 -17.29 8.45 17.35
CA LYS A 426 -16.83 8.18 18.72
C LYS A 426 -15.95 9.29 19.29
N MET A 427 -15.11 9.92 18.45
CA MET A 427 -14.27 11.03 18.88
C MET A 427 -15.09 12.31 19.13
N GLN A 428 -16.05 12.62 18.27
CA GLN A 428 -16.96 13.75 18.46
C GLN A 428 -17.80 13.58 19.74
N ASP A 429 -18.33 12.38 20.00
CA ASP A 429 -19.06 12.05 21.22
C ASP A 429 -18.19 12.22 22.49
N ALA A 430 -16.87 12.08 22.38
CA ALA A 430 -15.91 12.31 23.46
C ALA A 430 -15.47 13.79 23.59
N GLY A 431 -16.03 14.71 22.82
CA GLY A 431 -15.70 16.14 22.84
C GLY A 431 -14.44 16.52 22.05
N ILE A 432 -13.94 15.65 21.18
CA ILE A 432 -12.82 15.96 20.29
C ILE A 432 -13.31 16.81 19.11
N HIS A 433 -12.56 17.87 18.78
CA HIS A 433 -12.79 18.64 17.58
C HIS A 433 -12.25 17.88 16.36
N VAL A 434 -13.17 17.30 15.56
CA VAL A 434 -12.83 16.52 14.37
C VAL A 434 -12.98 17.39 13.11
N ILE A 435 -11.92 17.48 12.32
CA ILE A 435 -11.86 18.21 11.04
C ILE A 435 -11.78 17.18 9.92
N PHE A 436 -12.66 17.31 8.92
CA PHE A 436 -12.73 16.39 7.77
C PHE A 436 -11.99 16.95 6.57
N GLY A 437 -10.66 16.91 6.64
CA GLY A 437 -9.80 17.33 5.52
C GLY A 437 -9.83 18.84 5.22
N VAL A 438 -9.35 19.18 4.04
CA VAL A 438 -9.40 20.51 3.44
C VAL A 438 -10.10 20.38 2.10
N GLU A 439 -10.98 21.31 1.76
CA GLU A 439 -11.72 21.29 0.50
C GLU A 439 -10.74 21.21 -0.69
N ASN A 440 -10.98 20.28 -1.61
CA ASN A 440 -10.17 19.97 -2.79
C ASN A 440 -8.72 19.53 -2.52
N LEU A 441 -8.30 19.34 -1.26
CA LEU A 441 -6.99 18.83 -0.88
C LEU A 441 -7.11 17.62 0.04
N LYS A 442 -6.41 16.54 -0.29
CA LYS A 442 -6.31 15.38 0.64
C LYS A 442 -5.23 15.64 1.69
N VAL A 443 -5.57 15.48 2.97
CA VAL A 443 -4.59 15.58 4.04
C VAL A 443 -3.85 14.26 4.19
N HIS A 444 -2.57 14.24 3.78
CA HIS A 444 -1.73 13.04 3.80
C HIS A 444 -0.51 13.19 4.71
N SER A 445 -0.32 14.35 5.33
CA SER A 445 0.71 14.55 6.37
C SER A 445 0.46 13.67 7.59
N LYS A 446 1.52 13.26 8.28
CA LYS A 446 1.50 12.47 9.51
C LYS A 446 2.22 13.26 10.59
N ILE A 447 1.48 14.13 11.23
CA ILE A 447 2.01 15.08 12.21
C ILE A 447 1.15 15.10 13.47
N THR A 448 1.81 15.33 14.62
CA THR A 448 1.16 15.58 15.90
C THR A 448 1.81 16.79 16.55
N HIS A 449 1.02 17.65 17.16
CA HIS A 449 1.47 18.78 17.96
C HIS A 449 0.91 18.63 19.39
N ILE A 450 1.81 18.63 20.36
CA ILE A 450 1.46 18.61 21.79
C ILE A 450 1.78 19.97 22.36
N GLY A 451 0.75 20.75 22.68
CA GLY A 451 0.87 22.10 23.23
C GLY A 451 1.03 22.08 24.74
N MET A 452 2.07 22.70 25.25
CA MET A 452 2.43 22.79 26.65
C MET A 452 2.09 24.15 27.24
N LYS A 453 1.75 24.23 28.54
CA LYS A 453 1.50 25.48 29.23
C LYS A 453 2.76 26.34 29.38
N ASN A 454 3.92 25.71 29.55
CA ASN A 454 5.22 26.36 29.64
C ASN A 454 5.80 26.81 28.27
N GLY A 455 5.11 26.56 27.18
CA GLY A 455 5.53 26.92 25.83
C GLY A 455 6.62 26.04 25.21
N LEU A 456 7.05 24.97 25.88
CA LEU A 456 7.97 23.95 25.34
C LEU A 456 7.17 22.85 24.62
N ASP A 457 6.47 23.26 23.57
CA ASP A 457 5.63 22.39 22.76
C ASP A 457 6.46 21.30 22.05
N ILE A 458 5.83 20.18 21.73
CA ILE A 458 6.44 19.03 21.06
C ILE A 458 5.73 18.76 19.74
N ALA A 459 6.50 18.37 18.73
CA ALA A 459 5.98 17.85 17.47
C ALA A 459 6.44 16.43 17.22
N CYS A 460 5.53 15.61 16.65
CA CYS A 460 5.87 14.32 16.06
C CYS A 460 5.64 14.40 14.56
N ILE A 461 6.61 13.96 13.77
CA ILE A 461 6.54 13.92 12.30
C ILE A 461 6.90 12.50 11.86
N SER A 462 5.99 11.87 11.11
CA SER A 462 6.18 10.50 10.64
C SER A 462 6.18 10.41 9.12
N THR A 463 6.97 9.47 8.59
CA THR A 463 6.90 9.09 7.18
C THR A 463 5.69 8.22 6.90
N GLY A 464 5.22 7.46 7.88
CA GLY A 464 4.08 6.54 7.81
C GLY A 464 2.89 6.93 8.67
N ASN A 465 1.76 6.27 8.44
CA ASN A 465 0.53 6.50 9.18
C ASN A 465 0.69 6.17 10.67
N PHE A 466 0.00 6.91 11.54
CA PHE A 466 -0.14 6.58 12.96
C PHE A 466 -1.12 5.42 13.15
N HIS A 467 -0.70 4.24 12.68
CA HIS A 467 -1.52 3.04 12.62
C HIS A 467 -0.73 1.82 13.07
N GLU A 468 -1.20 1.18 14.13
CA GLU A 468 -0.50 0.10 14.84
C GLU A 468 -0.22 -1.13 13.94
N GLY A 469 -1.16 -1.46 13.04
CA GLY A 469 -1.00 -2.56 12.09
C GLY A 469 0.07 -2.27 11.04
N ASN A 470 0.05 -1.06 10.45
CA ASN A 470 1.04 -0.66 9.45
C ASN A 470 2.45 -0.63 10.05
N ALA A 471 2.59 -0.15 11.28
CA ALA A 471 3.85 -0.07 11.99
C ALA A 471 4.53 -1.42 12.25
N ARG A 472 3.83 -2.55 12.06
CA ARG A 472 4.38 -3.91 12.17
C ARG A 472 4.96 -4.45 10.86
N VAL A 473 4.62 -3.84 9.73
CA VAL A 473 4.94 -4.38 8.39
C VAL A 473 5.52 -3.34 7.43
N TYR A 474 5.45 -2.04 7.77
CA TYR A 474 5.99 -0.95 6.96
C TYR A 474 7.21 -0.35 7.64
N THR A 475 8.28 -0.13 6.86
CA THR A 475 9.45 0.60 7.38
C THR A 475 9.16 2.09 7.36
N ASP A 476 9.04 2.70 8.54
CA ASP A 476 8.77 4.13 8.68
C ASP A 476 9.55 4.77 9.82
N TYR A 477 9.89 6.04 9.66
CA TYR A 477 10.46 6.86 10.71
C TYR A 477 9.40 7.71 11.38
N LEU A 478 9.53 7.85 12.71
CA LEU A 478 8.79 8.82 13.50
C LEU A 478 9.80 9.63 14.31
N LEU A 479 9.91 10.91 14.00
CA LEU A 479 10.70 11.91 14.71
C LEU A 479 9.84 12.59 15.76
N MET A 480 10.35 12.71 16.99
CA MET A 480 9.77 13.46 18.09
C MET A 480 10.75 14.58 18.45
N THR A 481 10.30 15.83 18.36
CA THR A 481 11.18 17.01 18.50
C THR A 481 10.50 18.13 19.29
N ALA A 482 11.31 18.89 20.03
CA ALA A 482 10.93 20.16 20.64
C ALA A 482 11.65 21.36 19.97
N ALA A 483 12.28 21.16 18.81
CA ALA A 483 12.93 22.21 18.05
C ALA A 483 11.92 23.32 17.69
N ARG A 484 12.06 24.48 18.32
CA ARG A 484 11.06 25.56 18.36
C ARG A 484 10.51 25.96 16.99
N ASN A 485 11.39 26.05 15.98
CA ASN A 485 10.99 26.44 14.63
C ASN A 485 10.19 25.35 13.93
N VAL A 486 10.58 24.07 14.07
CA VAL A 486 9.88 22.92 13.51
C VAL A 486 8.49 22.78 14.16
N VAL A 487 8.43 22.86 15.49
CA VAL A 487 7.18 22.79 16.26
C VAL A 487 6.20 23.90 15.86
N ARG A 488 6.71 25.14 15.70
CA ARG A 488 5.91 26.27 15.22
C ARG A 488 5.34 26.00 13.83
N ASP A 489 6.17 25.53 12.91
CA ASP A 489 5.72 25.26 11.55
C ASP A 489 4.71 24.10 11.52
N VAL A 490 4.86 23.04 12.36
CA VAL A 490 3.84 21.98 12.52
C VAL A 490 2.50 22.57 12.99
N ASN A 491 2.52 23.47 13.98
CA ASN A 491 1.28 24.13 14.41
C ASN A 491 0.68 25.02 13.31
N SER A 492 1.53 25.64 12.47
CA SER A 492 1.09 26.43 11.32
C SER A 492 0.44 25.56 10.23
N VAL A 493 0.85 24.29 10.07
CA VAL A 493 0.16 23.34 9.19
C VAL A 493 -1.26 23.07 9.68
N PHE A 494 -1.48 22.92 10.99
CA PHE A 494 -2.83 22.79 11.53
C PHE A 494 -3.65 24.07 11.32
N THR A 495 -3.05 25.24 11.45
CA THR A 495 -3.71 26.53 11.13
C THR A 495 -4.13 26.59 9.65
N PHE A 496 -3.27 26.15 8.73
CA PHE A 496 -3.58 26.06 7.31
C PHE A 496 -4.75 25.08 7.05
N ILE A 497 -4.78 23.94 7.72
CA ILE A 497 -5.88 22.95 7.58
C ILE A 497 -7.19 23.51 8.15
N GLU A 498 -7.15 24.17 9.32
CA GLU A 498 -8.33 24.72 9.97
C GLU A 498 -8.89 25.97 9.24
N LYS A 499 -7.99 26.77 8.66
CA LYS A 499 -8.30 28.07 8.05
C LYS A 499 -7.50 28.26 6.76
N PRO A 500 -7.82 27.55 5.66
CA PRO A 500 -7.01 27.57 4.45
C PRO A 500 -6.95 28.95 3.76
N TYR A 501 -7.83 29.85 4.12
CA TYR A 501 -7.83 31.26 3.64
C TYR A 501 -6.85 32.17 4.40
N VAL A 502 -6.25 31.71 5.50
CA VAL A 502 -5.23 32.48 6.23
C VAL A 502 -3.86 32.21 5.65
N PRO A 503 -3.13 33.23 5.18
CA PRO A 503 -1.77 33.04 4.70
C PRO A 503 -0.87 32.50 5.80
N VAL A 504 -0.17 31.40 5.53
CA VAL A 504 0.84 30.82 6.40
C VAL A 504 2.18 30.72 5.69
N SER A 505 3.27 30.89 6.42
CA SER A 505 4.63 30.67 5.91
C SER A 505 5.34 29.62 6.74
N PHE A 506 6.16 28.82 6.08
CA PHE A 506 6.92 27.74 6.70
C PHE A 506 8.42 28.04 6.53
N LYS A 507 9.16 28.16 7.63
CA LYS A 507 10.59 28.44 7.61
C LYS A 507 11.41 27.15 7.44
N GLU A 508 11.06 26.12 8.20
CA GLU A 508 11.78 24.86 8.25
C GLU A 508 11.11 23.78 7.41
N LEU A 509 9.80 23.58 7.59
CA LEU A 509 9.08 22.53 6.90
C LEU A 509 8.91 22.82 5.41
N LEU A 510 9.05 21.79 4.59
CA LEU A 510 8.60 21.78 3.21
C LEU A 510 7.14 21.29 3.22
N VAL A 511 6.21 22.17 2.87
CA VAL A 511 4.77 21.88 2.92
C VAL A 511 4.16 21.98 1.53
N SER A 512 3.43 20.96 1.12
CA SER A 512 2.61 20.93 -0.10
C SER A 512 1.16 21.30 0.26
N PRO A 513 0.43 21.99 -0.65
CA PRO A 513 0.83 22.43 -2.00
C PRO A 513 1.59 23.78 -2.04
N ASN A 514 2.00 24.31 -0.90
CA ASN A 514 2.61 25.62 -0.82
C ASN A 514 3.94 25.71 -1.61
N GLU A 515 5.08 25.45 -0.96
CA GLU A 515 6.40 25.64 -1.58
C GLU A 515 7.24 24.36 -1.70
N MET A 516 6.73 23.20 -1.32
CA MET A 516 7.52 21.96 -1.25
C MET A 516 8.27 21.69 -2.55
N LYS A 517 7.57 21.64 -3.68
CA LYS A 517 8.15 21.37 -5.01
C LYS A 517 9.25 22.37 -5.36
N LYS A 518 9.01 23.68 -5.16
CA LYS A 518 9.98 24.74 -5.42
C LYS A 518 11.22 24.60 -4.54
N ARG A 519 11.04 24.23 -3.27
CA ARG A 519 12.15 24.06 -2.33
C ARG A 519 12.99 22.84 -2.68
N PHE A 520 12.39 21.70 -3.08
CA PHE A 520 13.15 20.55 -3.59
C PHE A 520 13.94 20.90 -4.85
N LEU A 521 13.34 21.58 -5.82
CA LEU A 521 14.04 22.01 -7.03
C LEU A 521 15.24 22.92 -6.68
N ARG A 522 15.11 23.85 -5.71
CA ARG A 522 16.22 24.68 -5.23
C ARG A 522 17.32 23.86 -4.53
N LEU A 523 16.96 22.82 -3.76
CA LEU A 523 17.96 21.96 -3.14
C LEU A 523 18.79 21.22 -4.21
N ILE A 524 18.15 20.70 -5.26
CA ILE A 524 18.85 20.06 -6.38
C ILE A 524 19.69 21.09 -7.16
N ASP A 525 19.18 22.30 -7.43
CA ASP A 525 19.94 23.39 -8.07
C ASP A 525 21.19 23.75 -7.27
N ASN A 526 21.10 23.69 -5.94
CA ASN A 526 22.25 23.94 -5.07
C ASN A 526 23.34 22.86 -5.24
N GLU A 527 22.96 21.57 -5.38
CA GLU A 527 23.91 20.50 -5.64
C GLU A 527 24.60 20.68 -7.02
N ILE A 528 23.84 21.11 -8.04
CA ILE A 528 24.40 21.42 -9.36
C ILE A 528 25.45 22.55 -9.23
N LYS A 529 25.13 23.62 -8.52
CA LYS A 529 26.06 24.76 -8.28
C LYS A 529 27.29 24.31 -7.50
N ASN A 530 27.11 23.54 -6.42
CA ASN A 530 28.20 23.00 -5.62
C ASN A 530 29.15 22.16 -6.47
N ARG A 531 28.62 21.27 -7.31
CA ARG A 531 29.40 20.46 -8.24
C ARG A 531 30.22 21.30 -9.21
N GLN A 532 29.61 22.33 -9.78
CA GLN A 532 30.30 23.28 -10.68
C GLN A 532 31.42 24.06 -9.99
N GLN A 533 31.29 24.28 -8.68
CA GLN A 533 32.29 24.94 -7.85
C GLN A 533 33.34 24.00 -7.26
N GLY A 534 33.31 22.71 -7.57
CA GLY A 534 34.23 21.71 -7.00
C GLY A 534 33.96 21.37 -5.51
N LYS A 535 32.82 21.77 -4.96
CA LYS A 535 32.42 21.49 -3.59
C LYS A 535 31.75 20.09 -3.51
N PRO A 536 31.67 19.47 -2.32
CA PRO A 536 30.88 18.24 -2.12
C PRO A 536 29.46 18.40 -2.64
N ALA A 537 29.02 17.49 -3.51
CA ALA A 537 27.70 17.51 -4.11
C ALA A 537 27.22 16.09 -4.41
N TYR A 538 26.10 15.69 -3.84
CA TYR A 538 25.39 14.45 -4.12
C TYR A 538 23.93 14.56 -3.70
N ILE A 539 23.10 13.67 -4.26
CA ILE A 539 21.68 13.51 -3.92
C ILE A 539 21.44 12.06 -3.57
N ARG A 540 20.98 11.78 -2.36
CA ARG A 540 20.59 10.44 -1.92
C ARG A 540 19.15 10.47 -1.44
N VAL A 541 18.28 9.64 -2.04
CA VAL A 541 16.85 9.66 -1.74
C VAL A 541 16.32 8.25 -1.60
N LYS A 542 15.61 8.00 -0.50
CA LYS A 542 14.70 6.86 -0.36
C LYS A 542 13.28 7.36 -0.47
N ILE A 543 12.49 6.77 -1.38
CA ILE A 543 11.15 7.26 -1.70
C ILE A 543 10.28 6.13 -2.28
N ASN A 544 8.96 6.26 -2.25
CA ASN A 544 8.13 5.23 -2.87
C ASN A 544 7.93 5.45 -4.36
N HIS A 545 7.74 6.70 -4.80
CA HIS A 545 7.41 7.00 -6.20
C HIS A 545 8.07 8.29 -6.68
N ILE A 546 8.54 8.25 -7.93
CA ILE A 546 9.07 9.43 -8.66
C ILE A 546 8.40 9.48 -10.02
N THR A 547 7.40 10.36 -10.20
CA THR A 547 6.65 10.50 -11.46
C THR A 547 6.35 11.96 -11.83
N ASP A 548 6.76 12.93 -11.01
CA ASP A 548 6.64 14.35 -11.33
C ASP A 548 7.66 14.73 -12.41
N THR A 549 7.18 15.28 -13.51
CA THR A 549 8.02 15.59 -14.68
C THR A 549 9.07 16.65 -14.42
N ASP A 550 8.78 17.64 -13.56
CA ASP A 550 9.76 18.67 -13.21
C ASP A 550 10.88 18.11 -12.33
N MET A 551 10.52 17.22 -11.38
CA MET A 551 11.50 16.52 -10.54
C MET A 551 12.38 15.59 -11.39
N VAL A 552 11.79 14.80 -12.29
CA VAL A 552 12.51 13.91 -13.21
C VAL A 552 13.50 14.71 -14.06
N ARG A 553 13.03 15.81 -14.70
CA ARG A 553 13.88 16.69 -15.50
C ARG A 553 15.03 17.27 -14.70
N LYS A 554 14.75 17.73 -13.46
CA LYS A 554 15.75 18.34 -12.59
C LYS A 554 16.82 17.33 -12.14
N LEU A 555 16.47 16.07 -11.92
CA LEU A 555 17.45 15.00 -11.66
C LEU A 555 18.33 14.70 -12.88
N TYR A 556 17.80 14.77 -14.09
CA TYR A 556 18.60 14.66 -15.32
C TYR A 556 19.56 15.85 -15.47
N GLU A 557 19.12 17.07 -15.16
CA GLU A 557 19.99 18.25 -15.14
C GLU A 557 21.15 18.08 -14.13
N ALA A 558 20.86 17.53 -12.94
CA ALA A 558 21.87 17.24 -11.93
C ALA A 558 22.88 16.19 -12.43
N SER A 559 22.38 15.09 -13.02
CA SER A 559 23.22 14.04 -13.58
C SER A 559 24.11 14.56 -14.74
N ALA A 560 23.53 15.31 -15.67
CA ALA A 560 24.27 15.93 -16.77
C ALA A 560 25.37 16.90 -16.30
N SER A 561 25.20 17.46 -15.08
CA SER A 561 26.19 18.31 -14.41
C SER A 561 27.22 17.52 -13.60
N GLY A 562 27.13 16.17 -13.60
CA GLY A 562 28.03 15.27 -12.90
C GLY A 562 27.76 15.11 -11.40
N VAL A 563 26.58 15.47 -10.92
CA VAL A 563 26.15 15.24 -9.51
C VAL A 563 25.81 13.74 -9.37
N PRO A 564 26.41 12.99 -8.44
CA PRO A 564 26.00 11.62 -8.12
C PRO A 564 24.56 11.62 -7.55
N VAL A 565 23.72 10.73 -8.08
CA VAL A 565 22.31 10.59 -7.68
C VAL A 565 22.02 9.13 -7.38
N ASP A 566 21.85 8.80 -6.09
CA ASP A 566 21.55 7.46 -5.60
C ASP A 566 20.12 7.42 -5.07
N LEU A 567 19.29 6.57 -5.68
CA LEU A 567 17.87 6.49 -5.37
C LEU A 567 17.47 5.08 -4.93
N LEU A 568 16.75 4.99 -3.83
CA LEU A 568 16.00 3.80 -3.42
C LEU A 568 14.52 4.02 -3.72
N VAL A 569 14.01 3.41 -4.80
CA VAL A 569 12.63 3.61 -5.25
C VAL A 569 11.86 2.30 -5.22
N ARG A 570 10.95 2.16 -4.27
CA ARG A 570 10.14 0.94 -4.12
C ARG A 570 9.18 0.71 -5.29
N GLY A 571 8.44 1.72 -5.70
CA GLY A 571 7.30 1.63 -6.61
C GLY A 571 7.55 2.23 -8.00
N ASN A 572 6.68 3.16 -8.41
CA ASN A 572 6.74 3.78 -9.72
C ASN A 572 7.94 4.72 -9.85
N CYS A 573 8.67 4.58 -10.93
CA CYS A 573 9.76 5.47 -11.28
C CYS A 573 9.70 5.82 -12.76
N SER A 574 9.52 7.08 -13.08
CA SER A 574 9.50 7.57 -14.45
C SER A 574 10.88 7.91 -15.03
N LEU A 575 11.94 7.73 -14.23
CA LEU A 575 13.32 7.87 -14.69
C LEU A 575 13.75 6.65 -15.52
N VAL A 576 14.56 6.90 -16.53
CA VAL A 576 15.29 5.88 -17.33
C VAL A 576 16.77 6.03 -17.05
N THR A 577 17.41 4.95 -16.61
CA THR A 577 18.85 4.93 -16.36
C THR A 577 19.65 4.51 -17.60
N GLY A 578 20.94 4.82 -17.62
CA GLY A 578 21.86 4.40 -18.67
C GLY A 578 21.65 5.11 -20.02
N ILE A 579 21.16 6.37 -20.01
CA ILE A 579 21.10 7.23 -21.21
C ILE A 579 22.34 8.12 -21.21
N PRO A 580 23.26 7.93 -22.20
CA PRO A 580 24.50 8.70 -22.25
C PRO A 580 24.27 10.21 -22.29
N GLY A 581 25.00 10.95 -21.44
CA GLY A 581 24.89 12.42 -21.29
C GLY A 581 23.64 12.91 -20.57
N VAL A 582 22.74 12.02 -20.14
CA VAL A 582 21.48 12.37 -19.46
C VAL A 582 21.41 11.76 -18.07
N SER A 583 21.62 10.44 -17.94
CA SER A 583 21.46 9.75 -16.67
C SER A 583 22.73 8.96 -16.25
N ASP A 584 23.90 9.43 -16.63
CA ASP A 584 25.19 8.73 -16.41
C ASP A 584 25.51 8.53 -14.92
N THR A 585 25.08 9.43 -14.06
CA THR A 585 25.38 9.41 -12.61
C THR A 585 24.17 9.00 -11.77
N ILE A 586 23.05 8.57 -12.40
CA ILE A 586 21.86 8.13 -11.70
C ILE A 586 21.87 6.63 -11.52
N ARG A 587 21.79 6.19 -10.27
CA ARG A 587 21.62 4.77 -9.90
C ARG A 587 20.32 4.61 -9.14
N ILE A 588 19.50 3.62 -9.50
CA ILE A 588 18.20 3.40 -8.89
C ILE A 588 18.04 1.94 -8.50
N CYS A 589 17.95 1.69 -7.20
CA CYS A 589 17.67 0.37 -6.63
C CYS A 589 16.24 0.32 -6.10
N GLY A 590 15.53 -0.77 -6.32
CA GLY A 590 14.22 -1.06 -5.74
C GLY A 590 14.26 -2.33 -4.93
N ILE A 591 13.82 -2.25 -3.67
CA ILE A 591 13.81 -3.37 -2.72
C ILE A 591 12.38 -3.82 -2.46
N ILE A 592 12.17 -5.13 -2.54
CA ILE A 592 10.95 -5.80 -2.07
C ILE A 592 11.42 -6.92 -1.15
N ASP A 593 10.98 -6.87 0.11
CA ASP A 593 11.41 -7.80 1.13
C ASP A 593 10.27 -8.06 2.13
N ARG A 594 10.58 -8.66 3.26
CA ARG A 594 9.65 -9.01 4.36
C ARG A 594 8.85 -7.82 4.85
N TYR A 595 9.47 -6.65 4.97
CA TYR A 595 8.82 -5.39 5.31
C TYR A 595 8.65 -4.53 4.06
N LEU A 596 7.53 -3.82 3.99
CA LEU A 596 7.28 -2.90 2.91
C LEU A 596 8.12 -1.63 3.11
N GLU A 597 9.05 -1.37 2.19
CA GLU A 597 9.84 -0.15 2.18
C GLU A 597 8.94 1.07 1.94
N HIS A 598 8.79 1.91 2.98
CA HIS A 598 7.80 2.98 2.94
C HIS A 598 8.33 4.35 3.37
N SER A 599 9.39 4.44 4.15
CA SER A 599 9.97 5.70 4.59
C SER A 599 10.42 6.57 3.41
N ARG A 600 10.32 7.90 3.59
CA ARG A 600 10.87 8.89 2.65
C ARG A 600 11.97 9.65 3.37
N ILE A 601 13.17 9.56 2.81
CA ILE A 601 14.40 10.17 3.33
C ILE A 601 15.05 10.90 2.17
N PHE A 602 15.44 12.15 2.40
CA PHE A 602 16.09 13.01 1.40
C PHE A 602 17.39 13.56 1.98
N ILE A 603 18.51 13.31 1.33
CA ILE A 603 19.84 13.75 1.76
C ILE A 603 20.53 14.49 0.61
N PHE A 604 21.02 15.69 0.92
CA PHE A 604 21.74 16.57 0.00
C PHE A 604 23.06 16.95 0.63
N ALA A 605 24.16 16.87 -0.13
CA ALA A 605 25.51 17.20 0.36
C ALA A 605 25.67 18.67 0.78
N ALA A 606 24.97 19.57 0.14
CA ALA A 606 24.89 21.01 0.44
C ALA A 606 26.25 21.67 0.61
N GLY A 607 27.26 21.26 -0.20
CA GLY A 607 28.62 21.85 -0.13
C GLY A 607 29.45 21.40 1.08
N GLY A 608 29.02 20.33 1.78
CA GLY A 608 29.66 19.78 2.99
C GLY A 608 28.82 19.97 4.25
N GLU A 609 27.78 20.81 4.22
CA GLU A 609 26.80 20.96 5.31
C GLU A 609 25.56 20.08 5.06
N GLU A 610 25.74 18.78 5.11
CA GLU A 610 24.71 17.80 4.75
C GLU A 610 23.33 18.11 5.35
N LYS A 611 22.33 18.18 4.47
CA LYS A 611 20.92 18.42 4.82
C LYS A 611 20.13 17.14 4.67
N CYS A 612 19.52 16.70 5.78
CA CYS A 612 18.69 15.53 5.84
C CYS A 612 17.25 15.90 6.13
N PHE A 613 16.30 15.21 5.46
CA PHE A 613 14.88 15.42 5.66
C PHE A 613 14.14 14.08 5.68
N ILE A 614 13.03 14.04 6.44
CA ILE A 614 12.06 12.94 6.41
C ILE A 614 10.65 13.49 6.23
N GLY A 615 9.74 12.70 5.66
CA GLY A 615 8.36 13.15 5.54
C GLY A 615 7.41 12.21 4.82
N SER A 616 6.24 12.75 4.49
CA SER A 616 5.12 11.98 3.94
C SER A 616 5.05 12.00 2.41
N ALA A 617 5.77 12.89 1.74
CA ALA A 617 5.63 13.16 0.32
C ALA A 617 6.46 12.23 -0.56
N ASP A 618 5.85 11.69 -1.61
CA ASP A 618 6.53 11.18 -2.78
C ASP A 618 6.70 12.29 -3.84
N TRP A 619 7.62 12.13 -4.78
CA TRP A 619 7.78 13.04 -5.91
C TRP A 619 6.80 12.70 -7.04
N MET A 620 5.52 12.89 -6.76
CA MET A 620 4.42 12.72 -7.69
C MET A 620 3.59 14.01 -7.77
N PRO A 621 2.97 14.37 -8.91
CA PRO A 621 2.15 15.57 -9.02
C PRO A 621 1.10 15.68 -7.90
N ARG A 622 0.39 14.57 -7.62
CA ARG A 622 -0.63 14.54 -6.57
C ARG A 622 -0.10 14.87 -5.16
N ASN A 623 1.16 14.50 -4.85
CA ASN A 623 1.76 14.77 -3.54
C ASN A 623 2.29 16.21 -3.47
N LEU A 624 2.83 16.71 -4.58
CA LEU A 624 3.48 18.02 -4.63
C LEU A 624 2.51 19.18 -4.87
N ASP A 625 1.33 18.90 -5.49
CA ASP A 625 0.41 19.94 -5.95
C ASP A 625 -1.01 19.82 -5.36
N ASN A 626 -1.49 18.60 -4.98
CA ASN A 626 -2.90 18.34 -4.66
C ASN A 626 -3.14 17.68 -3.29
N ARG A 627 -2.14 17.69 -2.42
CA ARG A 627 -2.22 17.11 -1.07
C ARG A 627 -1.57 18.02 -0.04
N VAL A 628 -2.01 17.92 1.20
CA VAL A 628 -1.28 18.46 2.33
C VAL A 628 -0.26 17.42 2.76
N GLU A 629 1.00 17.64 2.41
CA GLU A 629 2.16 16.83 2.77
C GLU A 629 3.15 17.65 3.59
N VAL A 630 3.92 16.97 4.44
CA VAL A 630 4.96 17.61 5.26
C VAL A 630 6.25 16.83 5.12
N VAL A 631 7.34 17.57 4.91
CA VAL A 631 8.73 17.09 4.96
C VAL A 631 9.49 17.97 5.92
N ALA A 632 10.11 17.38 6.95
CA ALA A 632 10.81 18.08 8.02
C ALA A 632 12.32 17.89 7.94
N PRO A 633 13.13 18.91 8.22
CA PRO A 633 14.57 18.76 8.38
C PRO A 633 14.88 17.97 9.64
N VAL A 634 15.98 17.24 9.60
CA VAL A 634 16.56 16.52 10.74
C VAL A 634 17.88 17.18 11.09
N TYR A 635 18.02 17.62 12.33
CA TYR A 635 19.22 18.34 12.77
C TYR A 635 20.18 17.49 13.60
N ASP A 636 19.64 16.57 14.39
CA ASP A 636 20.43 15.69 15.26
C ASP A 636 21.42 14.85 14.44
N PRO A 637 22.74 14.94 14.73
CA PRO A 637 23.77 14.23 13.97
C PRO A 637 23.64 12.69 14.03
N ALA A 638 23.20 12.14 15.18
CA ALA A 638 23.04 10.71 15.33
C ALA A 638 21.86 10.20 14.48
N ILE A 639 20.76 10.95 14.45
CA ILE A 639 19.60 10.63 13.60
C ILE A 639 19.98 10.76 12.11
N LYS A 640 20.74 11.80 11.72
CA LYS A 640 21.25 11.92 10.34
C LYS A 640 22.08 10.71 9.92
N ALA A 641 23.01 10.27 10.78
CA ALA A 641 23.85 9.11 10.53
C ALA A 641 23.02 7.83 10.38
N ASP A 642 21.94 7.68 11.14
CA ASP A 642 21.01 6.54 11.01
C ASP A 642 20.24 6.58 9.69
N LEU A 643 19.73 7.74 9.28
CA LEU A 643 19.07 7.92 7.98
C LEU A 643 20.00 7.61 6.81
N ALA A 644 21.26 8.09 6.87
CA ALA A 644 22.28 7.80 5.87
C ALA A 644 22.57 6.28 5.78
N ARG A 645 22.66 5.59 6.93
CA ARG A 645 22.85 4.14 7.01
C ARG A 645 21.71 3.37 6.35
N VAL A 646 20.46 3.77 6.55
CA VAL A 646 19.31 3.10 5.89
C VAL A 646 19.43 3.17 4.38
N ILE A 647 19.86 4.30 3.83
CA ILE A 647 20.08 4.42 2.38
C ILE A 647 21.29 3.59 1.95
N ASP A 648 22.39 3.67 2.71
CA ASP A 648 23.62 2.91 2.40
C ASP A 648 23.37 1.40 2.39
N TYR A 649 22.70 0.87 3.41
CA TYR A 649 22.36 -0.56 3.48
C TYR A 649 21.44 -0.97 2.32
N GLY A 650 20.46 -0.13 1.97
CA GLY A 650 19.60 -0.39 0.81
C GLY A 650 20.36 -0.42 -0.52
N LEU A 651 21.36 0.44 -0.70
CA LEU A 651 22.22 0.45 -1.89
C LEU A 651 23.24 -0.71 -1.92
N ARG A 652 23.48 -1.37 -0.80
CA ARG A 652 24.34 -2.56 -0.68
C ARG A 652 23.55 -3.86 -0.79
N ASP A 653 22.23 -3.83 -0.87
CA ASP A 653 21.38 -5.02 -0.87
C ASP A 653 21.50 -5.83 -2.16
N THR A 654 22.34 -6.86 -2.14
CA THR A 654 22.55 -7.78 -3.25
C THR A 654 21.53 -8.91 -3.33
N MET A 655 20.75 -9.15 -2.24
CA MET A 655 19.79 -10.26 -2.19
C MET A 655 18.40 -9.85 -2.68
N GLN A 656 17.91 -8.69 -2.27
CA GLN A 656 16.55 -8.21 -2.57
C GLN A 656 16.53 -7.02 -3.54
N GLY A 657 17.68 -6.35 -3.71
CA GLY A 657 17.82 -5.22 -4.61
C GLY A 657 17.59 -5.60 -6.08
N ARG A 658 16.90 -4.71 -6.79
CA ARG A 658 16.66 -4.79 -8.24
C ARG A 658 16.96 -3.46 -8.91
N ILE A 659 17.56 -3.52 -10.10
CA ILE A 659 17.79 -2.32 -10.92
C ILE A 659 16.45 -1.81 -11.44
N VAL A 660 16.14 -0.54 -11.16
CA VAL A 660 14.97 0.17 -11.69
C VAL A 660 15.42 0.98 -12.91
N ASP A 661 15.39 0.35 -14.07
CA ASP A 661 15.98 0.89 -15.30
C ASP A 661 15.02 1.69 -16.19
N GLY A 662 13.75 1.75 -15.81
CA GLY A 662 12.68 2.36 -16.63
C GLY A 662 12.27 1.53 -17.86
N ARG A 663 12.85 0.33 -18.05
CA ARG A 663 12.53 -0.60 -19.16
C ARG A 663 11.87 -1.89 -18.68
N GLY A 664 11.71 -2.05 -17.36
CA GLY A 664 11.04 -3.19 -16.73
C GLY A 664 11.82 -4.50 -16.80
N ARG A 665 13.14 -4.46 -16.98
CA ARG A 665 13.98 -5.66 -16.94
C ARG A 665 14.05 -6.23 -15.53
N ASN A 666 14.13 -5.35 -14.51
CA ASN A 666 14.20 -5.70 -13.09
C ASN A 666 15.36 -6.68 -12.79
N GLU A 667 16.52 -6.44 -13.39
CA GLU A 667 17.72 -7.23 -13.16
C GLU A 667 18.18 -7.15 -11.70
N PRO A 668 18.86 -8.16 -11.16
CA PRO A 668 19.44 -8.09 -9.83
C PRO A 668 20.35 -6.87 -9.66
N TRP A 669 20.26 -6.24 -8.50
CA TRP A 669 21.18 -5.18 -8.13
C TRP A 669 22.53 -5.81 -7.77
N THR A 670 23.60 -5.28 -8.31
CA THR A 670 24.97 -5.75 -8.07
C THR A 670 25.81 -4.63 -7.44
N THR A 671 26.64 -4.99 -6.50
CA THR A 671 27.56 -4.10 -5.79
C THR A 671 28.93 -4.77 -5.69
N ASP A 672 29.91 -4.09 -5.13
CA ASP A 672 31.25 -4.63 -4.86
C ASP A 672 31.30 -5.50 -3.58
N GLU A 673 30.13 -5.83 -2.99
CA GLU A 673 30.04 -6.69 -1.82
C GLU A 673 30.50 -8.13 -2.18
N GLU A 674 31.47 -8.65 -1.43
CA GLU A 674 31.98 -10.01 -1.58
C GLU A 674 31.04 -11.10 -1.05
N SER A 675 30.13 -10.71 -0.13
CA SER A 675 29.17 -11.61 0.53
C SER A 675 27.73 -11.15 0.30
N PRO A 676 26.75 -12.07 0.34
CA PRO A 676 25.35 -11.71 0.24
C PRO A 676 24.95 -10.73 1.36
N PHE A 677 24.37 -9.59 0.98
CA PHE A 677 23.94 -8.54 1.89
C PHE A 677 22.44 -8.30 1.75
N ARG A 678 21.69 -8.42 2.84
CA ARG A 678 20.24 -8.19 2.89
C ARG A 678 19.93 -7.04 3.85
N SER A 679 19.55 -5.90 3.30
CA SER A 679 19.47 -4.62 4.03
C SER A 679 18.59 -4.67 5.28
N GLN A 680 17.41 -5.30 5.22
CA GLN A 680 16.50 -5.39 6.37
C GLN A 680 17.05 -6.26 7.51
N GLU A 681 17.76 -7.34 7.19
CA GLU A 681 18.40 -8.19 8.19
C GLU A 681 19.58 -7.48 8.86
N GLU A 682 20.40 -6.81 8.06
CA GLU A 682 21.56 -6.08 8.58
C GLU A 682 21.14 -4.87 9.41
N LEU A 683 20.05 -4.17 9.06
CA LEU A 683 19.48 -3.11 9.89
C LEU A 683 18.96 -3.65 11.24
N TYR A 684 18.28 -4.81 11.23
CA TYR A 684 17.83 -5.41 12.48
C TYR A 684 19.00 -5.82 13.38
N LYS A 685 20.05 -6.42 12.81
CA LYS A 685 21.29 -6.75 13.53
C LYS A 685 21.93 -5.49 14.12
N TYR A 686 22.10 -4.47 13.30
CA TYR A 686 22.67 -3.19 13.72
C TYR A 686 21.93 -2.60 14.92
N TYR A 687 20.60 -2.48 14.86
CA TYR A 687 19.81 -1.94 15.98
C TYR A 687 19.89 -2.83 17.23
N LYS A 688 19.96 -4.13 17.06
CA LYS A 688 20.12 -5.09 18.17
C LYS A 688 21.47 -4.95 18.86
N GLU A 689 22.54 -4.72 18.10
CA GLU A 689 23.89 -4.49 18.62
C GLU A 689 24.02 -3.12 19.30
N ALA A 690 23.50 -2.07 18.67
CA ALA A 690 23.49 -0.73 19.24
C ALA A 690 22.81 -0.69 20.62
N ASN A 691 21.72 -1.44 20.80
CA ASN A 691 21.03 -1.54 22.08
C ASN A 691 21.86 -2.27 23.16
N ARG A 692 22.78 -3.19 22.78
CA ARG A 692 23.67 -3.89 23.72
C ARG A 692 24.82 -3.03 24.22
N LEU A 693 25.21 -2.03 23.43
CA LEU A 693 26.32 -1.13 23.75
C LEU A 693 25.91 0.04 24.65
N LEU A 694 24.61 0.30 24.79
CA LEU A 694 24.10 1.26 25.76
C LEU A 694 24.10 0.59 27.13
N PRO A 695 24.78 1.14 28.16
CA PRO A 695 24.74 0.56 29.50
C PRO A 695 23.27 0.54 29.95
N LEU A 696 22.81 -0.66 30.33
CA LEU A 696 21.66 -0.77 31.21
C LEU A 696 22.13 -0.14 32.52
N ASP A 697 21.62 1.05 32.84
CA ASP A 697 21.80 1.56 34.21
C ASP A 697 21.27 0.47 35.14
N PRO A 698 22.08 -0.08 36.04
CA PRO A 698 21.56 -0.99 37.04
C PRO A 698 20.55 -0.19 37.85
N ALA A 699 19.28 -0.57 37.75
CA ALA A 699 18.29 -0.10 38.69
C ALA A 699 18.77 -0.45 40.08
N GLU A 700 19.24 0.55 40.85
CA GLU A 700 19.27 0.48 42.29
C GLU A 700 17.85 0.45 42.84
#